data_f849eb2f7e908c128ab207e861cff55f
#
_entry.id   f849eb2f7e908c128ab207e861cff55f
#
_cell.length_a   1.000
_cell.length_b   1.000
_cell.length_c   1.000
_cell.angle_alpha   90.00
_cell.angle_beta   90.00
_cell.angle_gamma   90.00
#
_symmetry.space_group_name_H-M   'P 1'
#
loop_
_entity.id
_entity.type
_entity.pdbx_description
1 polymer ?
#
loop_
_entity_poly.entity_id
_entity_poly.type
_entity_poly.pdbx_seq_one_letter_code
_entity_poly.pdbx_strand_id
1 'polypeptide(L)'
;MRKTFLLLLALAGFCVADAKIVLPQMFQSGMVLQRGKPIPVWGKADPQEQVTVRWQKKQYTTTADNQGRWRLDLPKTKAGGPYVLEVSGKDGEVKAISDVLVGDVWLCSGQSNIDVTIERVYPQYVDEIEHFDNNKVRLFRVRNTTNTHSVQDDILPTSWKPLTKDNAWQFSALGTFLGKRMQEKTGVPQGVIVNSWGGTPIEAWLPADSLAKDYPQLLEKTRLYDNPEYVAAQMKANNLADRRWNELLDQKDPGISQHFAALDYNDANWQVIDQNNWGWRGTGTTWLRQHIQIDKAHVGQPARLLLGTLFDADITYVNGQQVGRTYYQYPPRRYDIPEGLLREGDNVITIRFINKYGMVHFIPEKPYMLCFGADRQSQNPMPKDVIALSNKWLQHAGADMPSCPSGDVSLQNLPTTLYNAVLYPLAPYALNGIVWYQGESNTGNPAPYGDYLQKLMGSWRALWNDPSLPFCIVQLANHDGRQQTGMPRPIVYEANPVNSNWARLREAQRQATIGDEYAETACLIDLGETVDIHPLRKKEAAERVALCLDRVAYGEWPALSPQPVGHSVKDNTVAVIFDQPMQEGVVHEVEVAGADKHFVNVEATVQGAEVRFQSPIAQPVYVRYAWKDSPRASIYNKKGMPAMPFEYKLGN
;
A
#
# COMPACT_ATOMS: atom_id res chain seq x y z
N MET A 1 80.77 9.54 -30.82
CA MET A 1 79.38 9.90 -31.07
C MET A 1 78.61 8.66 -31.51
N ARG A 2 77.99 7.98 -30.58
CA ARG A 2 77.04 6.85 -30.86
C ARG A 2 75.68 7.24 -30.38
N LYS A 3 74.71 7.37 -31.29
CA LYS A 3 73.30 7.63 -31.01
C LYS A 3 72.61 6.30 -30.78
N THR A 4 72.16 6.07 -29.58
CA THR A 4 71.33 4.90 -29.19
C THR A 4 69.87 5.29 -29.37
N PHE A 5 69.18 4.64 -30.31
CA PHE A 5 67.69 4.74 -30.48
C PHE A 5 67.02 3.80 -29.49
N LEU A 6 66.27 4.33 -28.57
CA LEU A 6 65.34 3.56 -27.72
C LEU A 6 64.03 3.40 -28.47
N LEU A 7 63.69 2.16 -28.77
CA LEU A 7 62.40 1.75 -29.32
C LEU A 7 61.46 1.50 -28.15
N LEU A 8 60.49 2.39 -27.89
CA LEU A 8 59.40 2.12 -26.94
C LEU A 8 58.35 1.23 -27.63
N LEU A 9 58.29 -0.04 -27.28
CA LEU A 9 57.17 -0.93 -27.56
C LEU A 9 56.01 -0.56 -26.59
N ALA A 10 54.95 0.06 -27.11
CA ALA A 10 53.70 0.19 -26.41
C ALA A 10 52.98 -1.16 -26.45
N LEU A 11 53.06 -1.93 -25.37
CA LEU A 11 52.16 -3.06 -25.14
C LEU A 11 50.76 -2.46 -24.83
N ALA A 12 49.88 -2.43 -25.82
CA ALA A 12 48.45 -2.32 -25.62
C ALA A 12 47.95 -3.62 -24.97
N GLY A 13 47.90 -3.62 -23.64
CA GLY A 13 47.23 -4.70 -22.91
C GLY A 13 45.74 -4.63 -23.27
N PHE A 14 45.30 -5.50 -24.15
CA PHE A 14 43.89 -5.83 -24.26
C PHE A 14 43.49 -6.49 -22.93
N CYS A 15 42.88 -5.73 -22.03
CA CYS A 15 42.04 -6.33 -20.99
C CYS A 15 40.90 -7.02 -21.75
N VAL A 16 41.02 -8.30 -21.96
CA VAL A 16 39.89 -9.15 -22.30
C VAL A 16 39.03 -9.15 -21.03
N ALA A 17 38.08 -8.24 -20.94
CA ALA A 17 37.02 -8.36 -19.96
C ALA A 17 36.26 -9.63 -20.34
N ASP A 18 36.28 -10.63 -19.45
CA ASP A 18 35.46 -11.83 -19.60
C ASP A 18 34.00 -11.37 -19.74
N ALA A 19 33.47 -11.52 -20.92
CA ALA A 19 32.13 -11.14 -21.26
C ALA A 19 31.14 -12.07 -20.56
N LYS A 20 30.62 -11.60 -19.48
CA LYS A 20 29.72 -12.37 -18.63
C LYS A 20 28.26 -12.02 -18.97
N ILE A 21 27.46 -13.04 -19.31
CA ILE A 21 26.00 -12.87 -19.43
C ILE A 21 25.45 -12.26 -18.15
N VAL A 22 24.73 -11.14 -18.24
CA VAL A 22 24.04 -10.51 -17.12
C VAL A 22 22.53 -10.64 -17.35
N LEU A 23 21.86 -11.28 -16.39
CA LEU A 23 20.41 -11.40 -16.37
C LEU A 23 19.81 -10.40 -15.36
N PRO A 24 18.64 -9.80 -15.67
CA PRO A 24 17.92 -8.98 -14.73
C PRO A 24 17.57 -9.70 -13.42
N GLN A 25 17.39 -8.93 -12.35
CA GLN A 25 17.05 -9.45 -11.01
C GLN A 25 15.75 -10.27 -10.97
N MET A 26 14.89 -10.13 -11.95
CA MET A 26 13.67 -10.94 -12.08
C MET A 26 13.97 -12.41 -12.35
N PHE A 27 15.11 -12.73 -13.04
CA PHE A 27 15.50 -14.09 -13.42
C PHE A 27 16.35 -14.74 -12.34
N GLN A 28 15.67 -15.38 -11.38
CA GLN A 28 16.31 -16.08 -10.25
C GLN A 28 15.60 -17.40 -9.97
N SER A 29 16.28 -18.28 -9.27
CA SER A 29 15.67 -19.51 -8.78
C SER A 29 14.45 -19.20 -7.90
N GLY A 30 13.41 -20.00 -8.07
CA GLY A 30 12.12 -19.78 -7.44
C GLY A 30 11.14 -18.87 -8.19
N MET A 31 11.52 -18.30 -9.35
CA MET A 31 10.64 -17.42 -10.14
C MET A 31 9.43 -18.16 -10.72
N VAL A 32 8.39 -17.38 -11.03
CA VAL A 32 7.21 -17.84 -11.78
C VAL A 32 7.15 -17.13 -13.11
N LEU A 33 7.14 -17.87 -14.22
CA LEU A 33 6.96 -17.34 -15.56
C LEU A 33 5.48 -17.44 -15.98
N GLN A 34 4.98 -16.44 -16.70
CA GLN A 34 3.59 -16.38 -17.12
C GLN A 34 3.25 -17.49 -18.11
N ARG A 35 2.22 -18.30 -17.79
CA ARG A 35 1.66 -19.31 -18.69
C ARG A 35 0.86 -18.71 -19.84
N GLY A 36 0.73 -19.46 -20.93
CA GLY A 36 -0.22 -19.13 -22.02
C GLY A 36 0.16 -17.92 -22.89
N LYS A 37 1.20 -17.18 -22.53
CA LYS A 37 1.80 -16.09 -23.31
C LYS A 37 3.22 -16.47 -23.75
N PRO A 38 3.81 -15.84 -24.78
CA PRO A 38 5.26 -15.91 -25.01
C PRO A 38 5.99 -15.49 -23.73
N ILE A 39 7.12 -16.16 -23.44
CA ILE A 39 7.91 -15.87 -22.24
C ILE A 39 9.14 -15.08 -22.66
N PRO A 40 9.19 -13.75 -22.45
CA PRO A 40 10.36 -12.94 -22.73
C PRO A 40 11.52 -13.33 -21.80
N VAL A 41 12.71 -13.55 -22.38
CA VAL A 41 13.98 -13.70 -21.67
C VAL A 41 14.94 -12.69 -22.25
N TRP A 42 15.59 -11.89 -21.41
CA TRP A 42 16.47 -10.81 -21.86
C TRP A 42 17.62 -10.59 -20.88
N GLY A 43 18.60 -9.81 -21.33
CA GLY A 43 19.73 -9.45 -20.52
C GLY A 43 20.80 -8.70 -21.29
N LYS A 44 22.00 -8.69 -20.75
CA LYS A 44 23.18 -8.10 -21.40
C LYS A 44 24.25 -9.18 -21.65
N ALA A 45 25.02 -8.98 -22.70
CA ALA A 45 26.17 -9.78 -23.13
C ALA A 45 27.16 -8.85 -23.84
N ASP A 46 28.23 -9.37 -24.41
CA ASP A 46 29.07 -8.58 -25.30
C ASP A 46 28.30 -8.16 -26.56
N PRO A 47 28.60 -6.98 -27.12
CA PRO A 47 28.06 -6.61 -28.41
C PRO A 47 28.27 -7.70 -29.47
N GLN A 48 27.21 -8.03 -30.22
CA GLN A 48 27.19 -9.07 -31.25
C GLN A 48 27.45 -10.49 -30.75
N GLU A 49 27.42 -10.73 -29.44
CA GLU A 49 27.56 -12.06 -28.86
C GLU A 49 26.30 -12.88 -29.13
N GLN A 50 26.50 -14.16 -29.51
CA GLN A 50 25.42 -15.13 -29.59
C GLN A 50 25.08 -15.66 -28.19
N VAL A 51 23.85 -15.48 -27.77
CA VAL A 51 23.29 -15.97 -26.53
C VAL A 51 22.40 -17.18 -26.78
N THR A 52 22.60 -18.22 -26.00
CA THR A 52 21.83 -19.45 -26.06
C THR A 52 20.99 -19.60 -24.81
N VAL A 53 19.68 -19.84 -24.96
CA VAL A 53 18.74 -20.11 -23.88
C VAL A 53 18.23 -21.54 -24.04
N ARG A 54 18.38 -22.38 -23.01
CA ARG A 54 17.79 -23.73 -22.94
C ARG A 54 16.53 -23.72 -22.09
N TRP A 55 15.45 -24.22 -22.66
CA TRP A 55 14.16 -24.32 -22.01
C TRP A 55 13.45 -25.64 -22.40
N GLN A 56 13.03 -26.43 -21.41
CA GLN A 56 12.32 -27.69 -21.63
C GLN A 56 12.97 -28.60 -22.70
N LYS A 57 14.28 -28.85 -22.56
CA LYS A 57 15.10 -29.70 -23.47
C LYS A 57 15.28 -29.12 -24.90
N LYS A 58 14.81 -27.91 -25.17
CA LYS A 58 15.02 -27.20 -26.44
C LYS A 58 15.99 -26.04 -26.24
N GLN A 59 16.66 -25.70 -27.34
CA GLN A 59 17.64 -24.61 -27.37
C GLN A 59 17.12 -23.51 -28.31
N TYR A 60 17.26 -22.27 -27.86
CA TYR A 60 16.89 -21.06 -28.61
C TYR A 60 18.10 -20.11 -28.60
N THR A 61 18.32 -19.41 -29.70
CA THR A 61 19.46 -18.49 -29.83
C THR A 61 19.01 -17.11 -30.25
N THR A 62 19.74 -16.10 -29.78
CA THR A 62 19.62 -14.71 -30.22
C THR A 62 21.01 -14.08 -30.25
N THR A 63 21.13 -12.88 -30.81
CA THR A 63 22.40 -12.13 -30.84
C THR A 63 22.19 -10.80 -30.11
N ALA A 64 23.14 -10.44 -29.25
CA ALA A 64 23.14 -9.14 -28.58
C ALA A 64 23.33 -8.00 -29.59
N ASP A 65 22.66 -6.87 -29.37
CA ASP A 65 22.80 -5.67 -30.20
C ASP A 65 24.17 -4.98 -29.98
N ASN A 66 24.42 -3.88 -30.68
CA ASN A 66 25.67 -3.10 -30.55
C ASN A 66 25.87 -2.49 -29.15
N GLN A 67 24.82 -2.50 -28.31
CA GLN A 67 24.87 -2.03 -26.91
C GLN A 67 24.94 -3.20 -25.91
N GLY A 68 25.08 -4.43 -26.43
CA GLY A 68 25.16 -5.65 -25.64
C GLY A 68 23.80 -6.11 -25.10
N ARG A 69 22.69 -5.56 -25.52
CA ARG A 69 21.36 -5.97 -25.07
C ARG A 69 20.83 -7.09 -25.96
N TRP A 70 20.24 -8.09 -25.35
CA TRP A 70 19.61 -9.20 -26.06
C TRP A 70 18.24 -9.53 -25.48
N ARG A 71 17.37 -10.05 -26.33
CA ARG A 71 16.06 -10.58 -25.97
C ARG A 71 15.69 -11.71 -26.90
N LEU A 72 14.99 -12.70 -26.37
CA LEU A 72 14.23 -13.69 -27.12
C LEU A 72 12.94 -14.05 -26.41
N ASP A 73 11.93 -14.47 -27.16
CA ASP A 73 10.67 -14.90 -26.60
C ASP A 73 10.57 -16.43 -26.70
N LEU A 74 10.54 -17.12 -25.56
CA LEU A 74 10.27 -18.55 -25.49
C LEU A 74 8.81 -18.84 -25.83
N PRO A 75 8.49 -20.02 -26.35
CA PRO A 75 7.11 -20.37 -26.70
C PRO A 75 6.21 -20.41 -25.47
N LYS A 76 4.92 -20.20 -25.73
CA LYS A 76 3.85 -20.34 -24.72
C LYS A 76 3.97 -21.70 -24.03
N THR A 77 4.04 -21.68 -22.70
CA THR A 77 4.21 -22.87 -21.88
C THR A 77 2.98 -23.08 -21.00
N LYS A 78 2.56 -24.32 -20.80
CA LYS A 78 1.48 -24.68 -19.87
C LYS A 78 1.96 -24.56 -18.42
N ALA A 79 1.03 -24.35 -17.48
CA ALA A 79 1.35 -24.34 -16.07
C ALA A 79 2.04 -25.64 -15.62
N GLY A 80 3.01 -25.52 -14.74
CA GLY A 80 3.78 -26.65 -14.21
C GLY A 80 5.14 -26.24 -13.65
N GLY A 81 6.01 -27.19 -13.49
CA GLY A 81 7.34 -27.04 -12.89
C GLY A 81 7.56 -28.03 -11.74
N PRO A 82 8.72 -27.97 -11.06
CA PRO A 82 9.81 -27.02 -11.32
C PRO A 82 10.60 -27.34 -12.59
N TYR A 83 11.01 -26.31 -13.31
CA TYR A 83 11.87 -26.38 -14.48
C TYR A 83 13.24 -25.75 -14.21
N VAL A 84 14.16 -25.91 -15.16
CA VAL A 84 15.45 -25.21 -15.18
C VAL A 84 15.50 -24.37 -16.46
N LEU A 85 15.87 -23.10 -16.31
CA LEU A 85 16.21 -22.20 -17.40
C LEU A 85 17.72 -22.00 -17.40
N GLU A 86 18.37 -22.31 -18.53
CA GLU A 86 19.82 -22.14 -18.68
C GLU A 86 20.09 -21.07 -19.73
N VAL A 87 21.03 -20.18 -19.42
CA VAL A 87 21.48 -19.13 -20.36
C VAL A 87 23.00 -19.19 -20.45
N SER A 88 23.54 -19.23 -21.67
CA SER A 88 24.99 -19.27 -21.91
C SER A 88 25.39 -18.38 -23.07
N GLY A 89 26.60 -17.82 -23.00
CA GLY A 89 27.28 -17.10 -24.05
C GLY A 89 28.35 -17.94 -24.74
N LYS A 90 29.26 -17.28 -25.46
CA LYS A 90 30.37 -17.89 -26.21
C LYS A 90 31.47 -18.45 -25.31
N ASP A 91 31.61 -17.94 -24.10
CA ASP A 91 32.62 -18.39 -23.11
C ASP A 91 32.29 -19.78 -22.54
N GLY A 92 31.06 -20.29 -22.79
CA GLY A 92 30.58 -21.57 -22.29
C GLY A 92 30.15 -21.55 -20.81
N GLU A 93 30.25 -20.43 -20.09
CA GLU A 93 29.65 -20.28 -18.77
C GLU A 93 28.12 -20.43 -18.87
N VAL A 94 27.56 -21.31 -18.06
CA VAL A 94 26.09 -21.55 -18.03
C VAL A 94 25.54 -20.95 -16.75
N LYS A 95 24.62 -20.01 -16.89
CA LYS A 95 23.77 -19.52 -15.80
C LYS A 95 22.51 -20.38 -15.72
N ALA A 96 22.46 -21.26 -14.74
CA ALA A 96 21.32 -22.15 -14.50
C ALA A 96 20.41 -21.55 -13.41
N ILE A 97 19.15 -21.31 -13.78
CA ILE A 97 18.07 -20.87 -12.87
C ILE A 97 17.19 -22.07 -12.61
N SER A 98 17.24 -22.58 -11.40
CA SER A 98 16.47 -23.75 -10.96
C SER A 98 15.13 -23.35 -10.32
N ASP A 99 14.29 -24.35 -10.01
CA ASP A 99 13.00 -24.17 -9.34
C ASP A 99 12.09 -23.13 -10.04
N VAL A 100 12.11 -23.12 -11.37
CA VAL A 100 11.26 -22.24 -12.18
C VAL A 100 9.88 -22.83 -12.30
N LEU A 101 8.87 -22.10 -11.87
CA LEU A 101 7.47 -22.45 -12.06
C LEU A 101 6.88 -21.70 -13.26
N VAL A 102 5.88 -22.31 -13.89
CA VAL A 102 5.05 -21.65 -14.91
C VAL A 102 3.62 -21.58 -14.37
N GLY A 103 3.06 -20.40 -14.30
CA GLY A 103 1.76 -20.15 -13.70
C GLY A 103 1.23 -18.77 -14.04
N ASP A 104 0.44 -18.17 -13.18
CA ASP A 104 -0.06 -16.80 -13.36
C ASP A 104 0.79 -15.81 -12.57
N VAL A 105 1.13 -14.68 -13.18
CA VAL A 105 1.97 -13.64 -12.58
C VAL A 105 1.17 -12.35 -12.45
N TRP A 106 1.12 -11.82 -11.24
CA TRP A 106 0.39 -10.62 -10.87
C TRP A 106 1.34 -9.51 -10.43
N LEU A 107 1.17 -8.31 -10.97
CA LEU A 107 1.85 -7.11 -10.49
C LEU A 107 0.91 -6.33 -9.57
N CYS A 108 1.21 -6.28 -8.28
CA CYS A 108 0.52 -5.49 -7.28
C CYS A 108 1.29 -4.18 -7.07
N SER A 109 0.73 -3.05 -7.50
CA SER A 109 1.41 -1.75 -7.46
C SER A 109 0.52 -0.65 -6.86
N GLY A 110 1.13 0.45 -6.44
CA GLY A 110 0.45 1.58 -5.83
C GLY A 110 1.17 2.15 -4.61
N GLN A 111 0.40 2.55 -3.59
CA GLN A 111 0.97 3.17 -2.37
C GLN A 111 0.79 2.29 -1.12
N SER A 112 0.72 2.91 0.07
CA SER A 112 0.77 2.21 1.36
C SER A 112 -0.27 1.12 1.54
N ASN A 113 -1.47 1.24 1.00
CA ASN A 113 -2.52 0.24 1.20
C ASN A 113 -2.26 -1.10 0.50
N ILE A 114 -1.48 -1.12 -0.60
CA ILE A 114 -0.96 -2.37 -1.17
C ILE A 114 0.26 -2.87 -0.37
N ASP A 115 0.92 -1.99 0.36
CA ASP A 115 2.17 -2.25 1.10
C ASP A 115 1.93 -2.73 2.55
N VAL A 116 0.70 -2.61 3.08
CA VAL A 116 0.32 -3.14 4.40
C VAL A 116 0.75 -4.60 4.51
N THR A 117 1.60 -4.90 5.49
CA THR A 117 2.25 -6.20 5.64
C THR A 117 1.38 -7.25 6.32
N ILE A 118 1.72 -8.53 6.17
CA ILE A 118 1.12 -9.64 6.91
C ILE A 118 1.29 -9.42 8.43
N GLU A 119 2.46 -8.96 8.90
CA GLU A 119 2.68 -8.59 10.31
C GLU A 119 1.60 -7.63 10.82
N ARG A 120 1.27 -6.61 10.03
CA ARG A 120 0.30 -5.60 10.44
C ARG A 120 -1.11 -6.16 10.57
N VAL A 121 -1.51 -7.07 9.68
CA VAL A 121 -2.84 -7.70 9.71
C VAL A 121 -2.89 -9.01 10.49
N TYR A 122 -1.75 -9.53 10.94
CA TYR A 122 -1.64 -10.81 11.63
C TYR A 122 -2.68 -11.04 12.72
N PRO A 123 -2.98 -10.07 13.64
CA PRO A 123 -3.96 -10.29 14.69
C PRO A 123 -5.39 -10.51 14.19
N GLN A 124 -5.71 -10.17 12.92
CA GLN A 124 -7.02 -10.43 12.33
C GLN A 124 -7.15 -11.85 11.77
N TYR A 125 -6.01 -12.50 11.44
CA TYR A 125 -5.98 -13.76 10.69
C TYR A 125 -4.93 -14.74 11.25
N VAL A 126 -4.77 -14.78 12.59
CA VAL A 126 -3.72 -15.58 13.27
C VAL A 126 -3.71 -17.01 12.77
N ASP A 127 -4.85 -17.71 12.86
CA ASP A 127 -4.96 -19.13 12.52
C ASP A 127 -4.56 -19.43 11.07
N GLU A 128 -4.92 -18.56 10.14
CA GLU A 128 -4.59 -18.74 8.73
C GLU A 128 -3.12 -18.47 8.44
N ILE A 129 -2.58 -17.39 9.03
CA ILE A 129 -1.18 -16.98 8.78
C ILE A 129 -0.19 -17.96 9.42
N GLU A 130 -0.52 -18.54 10.59
CA GLU A 130 0.31 -19.56 11.23
C GLU A 130 0.48 -20.81 10.34
N HIS A 131 -0.46 -21.07 9.43
CA HIS A 131 -0.46 -22.23 8.54
C HIS A 131 -0.04 -21.88 7.10
N PHE A 132 0.59 -20.74 6.86
CA PHE A 132 1.14 -20.42 5.54
C PHE A 132 2.29 -21.35 5.21
N ASP A 133 2.02 -22.29 4.30
CA ASP A 133 3.00 -23.20 3.70
C ASP A 133 2.51 -23.61 2.29
N ASN A 134 2.89 -22.82 1.28
CA ASN A 134 2.48 -23.07 -0.11
C ASN A 134 3.59 -22.74 -1.10
N ASN A 135 4.32 -23.74 -1.54
CA ASN A 135 5.42 -23.58 -2.48
C ASN A 135 5.00 -23.26 -3.93
N LYS A 136 3.69 -23.31 -4.24
CA LYS A 136 3.14 -22.88 -5.54
C LYS A 136 2.81 -21.37 -5.57
N VAL A 137 2.85 -20.68 -4.44
CA VAL A 137 2.74 -19.22 -4.38
C VAL A 137 4.12 -18.66 -4.13
N ARG A 138 4.57 -17.78 -5.01
CA ARG A 138 5.89 -17.14 -4.94
C ARG A 138 5.75 -15.64 -4.82
N LEU A 139 6.49 -15.08 -3.88
CA LEU A 139 6.45 -13.68 -3.47
C LEU A 139 7.73 -12.98 -3.96
N PHE A 140 7.59 -11.84 -4.61
CA PHE A 140 8.71 -11.02 -5.08
C PHE A 140 8.45 -9.55 -4.75
N ARG A 141 9.28 -8.95 -3.90
CA ARG A 141 9.18 -7.53 -3.56
C ARG A 141 10.24 -6.73 -4.30
N VAL A 142 9.79 -5.76 -5.08
CA VAL A 142 10.66 -4.75 -5.67
C VAL A 142 11.14 -3.81 -4.56
N ARG A 143 12.45 -3.59 -4.47
CA ARG A 143 13.04 -2.69 -3.48
C ARG A 143 12.95 -1.24 -3.96
N ASN A 144 12.51 -0.37 -3.07
CA ASN A 144 12.27 1.04 -3.35
C ASN A 144 13.57 1.79 -3.71
N THR A 145 13.55 2.45 -4.85
CA THR A 145 14.56 3.42 -5.29
C THR A 145 13.90 4.43 -6.23
N THR A 146 14.55 5.55 -6.50
CA THR A 146 14.06 6.62 -7.37
C THR A 146 15.07 6.97 -8.45
N ASN A 147 14.57 7.40 -9.61
CA ASN A 147 15.40 8.00 -10.64
C ASN A 147 14.64 9.16 -11.30
N THR A 148 15.12 10.37 -11.08
CA THR A 148 14.51 11.59 -11.62
C THR A 148 14.89 11.88 -13.07
N HIS A 149 15.95 11.24 -13.55
CA HIS A 149 16.61 11.60 -14.82
C HIS A 149 16.23 10.67 -15.98
N SER A 150 16.26 9.35 -15.80
CA SER A 150 16.08 8.38 -16.88
C SER A 150 15.60 7.03 -16.36
N VAL A 151 15.08 6.21 -17.25
CA VAL A 151 14.73 4.83 -16.95
C VAL A 151 15.95 4.00 -16.57
N GLN A 152 15.79 3.09 -15.63
CA GLN A 152 16.84 2.15 -15.21
C GLN A 152 16.73 0.84 -16.01
N ASP A 153 17.85 0.16 -16.19
CA ASP A 153 17.89 -1.13 -16.88
C ASP A 153 17.45 -2.30 -15.99
N ASP A 154 17.61 -2.17 -14.67
CA ASP A 154 17.29 -3.22 -13.71
C ASP A 154 16.90 -2.65 -12.34
N ILE A 155 16.23 -3.45 -11.53
CA ILE A 155 15.85 -3.15 -10.16
C ILE A 155 16.96 -3.46 -9.16
N LEU A 156 16.85 -2.96 -7.93
CA LEU A 156 17.77 -3.33 -6.84
C LEU A 156 17.66 -4.82 -6.50
N PRO A 157 18.78 -5.45 -6.05
CA PRO A 157 18.81 -6.87 -5.71
C PRO A 157 17.70 -7.29 -4.74
N THR A 158 16.96 -8.31 -5.11
CA THR A 158 15.85 -8.92 -4.35
C THR A 158 15.73 -10.39 -4.75
N SER A 159 14.76 -11.13 -4.21
CA SER A 159 14.61 -12.55 -4.53
C SER A 159 13.17 -13.05 -4.46
N TRP A 160 12.86 -14.06 -5.27
CA TRP A 160 11.65 -14.84 -5.17
C TRP A 160 11.68 -15.73 -3.93
N LYS A 161 10.55 -15.82 -3.22
CA LYS A 161 10.40 -16.63 -2.00
C LYS A 161 9.09 -17.42 -2.04
N PRO A 162 9.07 -18.69 -1.63
CA PRO A 162 7.81 -19.42 -1.46
C PRO A 162 6.98 -18.81 -0.34
N LEU A 163 5.66 -18.98 -0.42
CA LEU A 163 4.76 -18.56 0.65
C LEU A 163 4.95 -19.43 1.88
N THR A 164 5.58 -18.88 2.89
CA THR A 164 5.60 -19.36 4.27
C THR A 164 5.27 -18.19 5.19
N LYS A 165 4.94 -18.44 6.46
CA LYS A 165 4.72 -17.37 7.43
C LYS A 165 5.90 -16.38 7.46
N ASP A 166 7.13 -16.88 7.60
CA ASP A 166 8.33 -16.05 7.71
C ASP A 166 8.59 -15.22 6.46
N ASN A 167 8.46 -15.83 5.28
CA ASN A 167 8.67 -15.12 4.02
C ASN A 167 7.61 -14.06 3.74
N ALA A 168 6.36 -14.31 4.18
CA ALA A 168 5.24 -13.39 4.00
C ALA A 168 5.23 -12.27 5.06
N TRP A 169 5.89 -12.43 6.20
CA TRP A 169 5.76 -11.55 7.37
C TRP A 169 5.85 -10.07 7.04
N GLN A 170 6.87 -9.67 6.30
CA GLN A 170 7.07 -8.30 5.80
C GLN A 170 6.58 -8.08 4.37
N PHE A 171 5.78 -9.00 3.82
CA PHE A 171 5.24 -8.89 2.47
C PHE A 171 3.82 -8.31 2.49
N SER A 172 3.34 -7.80 1.36
CA SER A 172 1.98 -7.29 1.18
C SER A 172 0.92 -8.29 1.61
N ALA A 173 0.06 -7.92 2.53
CA ALA A 173 -1.06 -8.76 2.96
C ALA A 173 -2.05 -8.99 1.81
N LEU A 174 -2.43 -7.91 1.08
CA LEU A 174 -3.33 -8.04 -0.07
C LEU A 174 -2.72 -8.96 -1.13
N GLY A 175 -1.44 -8.74 -1.51
CA GLY A 175 -0.76 -9.58 -2.50
C GLY A 175 -0.65 -11.04 -2.07
N THR A 176 -0.37 -11.30 -0.78
CA THR A 176 -0.28 -12.67 -0.23
C THR A 176 -1.62 -13.39 -0.29
N PHE A 177 -2.69 -12.77 0.21
CA PHE A 177 -4.04 -13.36 0.19
C PHE A 177 -4.55 -13.53 -1.25
N LEU A 178 -4.26 -12.58 -2.15
CA LEU A 178 -4.58 -12.71 -3.57
C LEU A 178 -3.88 -13.93 -4.19
N GLY A 179 -2.56 -14.05 -4.04
CA GLY A 179 -1.81 -15.17 -4.58
C GLY A 179 -2.31 -16.51 -4.06
N LYS A 180 -2.59 -16.62 -2.76
CA LYS A 180 -3.18 -17.80 -2.13
C LYS A 180 -4.56 -18.11 -2.73
N ARG A 181 -5.47 -17.13 -2.79
CA ARG A 181 -6.82 -17.27 -3.33
C ARG A 181 -6.83 -17.72 -4.80
N MET A 182 -5.96 -17.13 -5.62
CA MET A 182 -5.87 -17.49 -7.04
C MET A 182 -5.27 -18.89 -7.23
N GLN A 183 -4.32 -19.28 -6.37
CA GLN A 183 -3.75 -20.63 -6.40
C GLN A 183 -4.79 -21.70 -6.00
N GLU A 184 -5.55 -21.45 -4.95
CA GLU A 184 -6.63 -22.34 -4.50
C GLU A 184 -7.72 -22.50 -5.57
N LYS A 185 -8.09 -21.41 -6.24
CA LYS A 185 -9.08 -21.44 -7.32
C LYS A 185 -8.60 -22.21 -8.55
N THR A 186 -7.39 -21.90 -9.02
CA THR A 186 -6.92 -22.36 -10.33
C THR A 186 -6.10 -23.65 -10.27
N GLY A 187 -5.56 -23.99 -9.10
CA GLY A 187 -4.62 -25.10 -8.89
C GLY A 187 -3.22 -24.88 -9.49
N VAL A 188 -2.99 -23.75 -10.20
CA VAL A 188 -1.70 -23.47 -10.86
C VAL A 188 -0.79 -22.58 -9.99
N PRO A 189 0.54 -22.61 -10.23
CA PRO A 189 1.46 -21.71 -9.54
C PRO A 189 1.10 -20.23 -9.71
N GLN A 190 1.37 -19.42 -8.69
CA GLN A 190 1.12 -17.99 -8.69
C GLN A 190 2.42 -17.22 -8.36
N GLY A 191 2.77 -16.25 -9.18
CA GLY A 191 3.82 -15.28 -8.89
C GLY A 191 3.19 -13.94 -8.51
N VAL A 192 3.52 -13.42 -7.34
CA VAL A 192 3.05 -12.12 -6.86
C VAL A 192 4.22 -11.16 -6.77
N ILE A 193 4.25 -10.19 -7.65
CA ILE A 193 5.24 -9.11 -7.67
C ILE A 193 4.61 -7.90 -6.99
N VAL A 194 5.23 -7.42 -5.90
CA VAL A 194 4.81 -6.19 -5.23
C VAL A 194 5.80 -5.08 -5.54
N ASN A 195 5.29 -4.03 -6.17
CA ASN A 195 6.03 -2.82 -6.54
C ASN A 195 5.26 -1.60 -6.05
N SER A 196 5.53 -1.15 -4.83
CA SER A 196 4.74 -0.14 -4.14
C SER A 196 5.60 0.75 -3.25
N TRP A 197 5.15 1.99 -3.04
CA TRP A 197 5.77 2.91 -2.09
C TRP A 197 4.72 3.77 -1.39
N GLY A 198 4.65 3.69 -0.06
CA GLY A 198 3.68 4.44 0.74
C GLY A 198 3.77 5.95 0.55
N GLY A 199 2.60 6.63 0.50
CA GLY A 199 2.50 8.08 0.38
C GLY A 199 2.79 8.66 -1.01
N THR A 200 2.97 7.83 -2.04
CA THR A 200 3.30 8.32 -3.39
C THR A 200 2.06 8.66 -4.22
N PRO A 201 2.07 9.80 -4.95
CA PRO A 201 1.02 10.15 -5.87
C PRO A 201 1.15 9.40 -7.20
N ILE A 202 0.05 9.30 -7.95
CA ILE A 202 0.00 8.58 -9.22
C ILE A 202 1.00 9.13 -10.25
N GLU A 203 1.28 10.44 -10.22
CA GLU A 203 2.20 11.12 -11.15
C GLU A 203 3.62 10.54 -11.10
N ALA A 204 4.05 10.01 -9.96
CA ALA A 204 5.36 9.36 -9.82
C ALA A 204 5.49 8.06 -10.62
N TRP A 205 4.36 7.46 -10.99
CA TRP A 205 4.25 6.18 -11.68
C TRP A 205 3.95 6.30 -13.18
N LEU A 206 3.86 7.53 -13.70
CA LEU A 206 3.60 7.84 -15.10
C LEU A 206 4.90 8.13 -15.87
N PRO A 207 5.04 7.70 -17.12
CA PRO A 207 6.16 8.13 -17.97
C PRO A 207 6.04 9.60 -18.34
N ALA A 208 7.17 10.25 -18.58
CA ALA A 208 7.22 11.67 -18.92
C ALA A 208 6.38 12.01 -20.16
N ASP A 209 6.39 11.17 -21.19
CA ASP A 209 5.65 11.39 -22.44
C ASP A 209 4.13 11.46 -22.23
N SER A 210 3.61 10.71 -21.24
CA SER A 210 2.17 10.75 -20.89
C SER A 210 1.76 12.06 -20.21
N LEU A 211 2.72 12.77 -19.61
CA LEU A 211 2.48 14.03 -18.89
C LEU A 211 2.82 15.26 -19.75
N ALA A 212 3.76 15.13 -20.70
CA ALA A 212 4.37 16.26 -21.39
C ALA A 212 3.38 17.18 -22.12
N LYS A 213 2.31 16.61 -22.68
CA LYS A 213 1.31 17.39 -23.44
C LYS A 213 0.36 18.17 -22.55
N ASP A 214 -0.23 17.48 -21.56
CA ASP A 214 -1.37 17.99 -20.80
C ASP A 214 -0.94 18.58 -19.44
N TYR A 215 0.23 18.15 -18.92
CA TYR A 215 0.73 18.51 -17.58
C TYR A 215 2.23 18.88 -17.58
N PRO A 216 2.73 19.72 -18.52
CA PRO A 216 4.16 20.03 -18.63
C PRO A 216 4.74 20.65 -17.34
N GLN A 217 3.92 21.38 -16.59
CA GLN A 217 4.31 21.99 -15.30
C GLN A 217 4.72 20.97 -14.23
N LEU A 218 4.25 19.72 -14.33
CA LEU A 218 4.68 18.66 -13.40
C LEU A 218 6.13 18.25 -13.70
N LEU A 219 6.52 18.17 -14.96
CA LEU A 219 7.87 17.81 -15.38
C LEU A 219 8.90 18.93 -15.07
N GLU A 220 8.45 20.18 -15.01
CA GLU A 220 9.33 21.28 -14.60
C GLU A 220 9.79 21.16 -13.15
N LYS A 221 8.96 20.59 -12.27
CA LYS A 221 9.31 20.35 -10.87
C LYS A 221 10.45 19.35 -10.70
N THR A 222 10.64 18.43 -11.65
CA THR A 222 11.70 17.41 -11.58
C THR A 222 13.05 17.95 -12.03
N ARG A 223 13.11 19.00 -12.87
CA ARG A 223 14.36 19.52 -13.46
C ARG A 223 15.44 19.89 -12.44
N LEU A 224 15.05 20.43 -11.30
CA LEU A 224 15.99 20.77 -10.23
C LEU A 224 16.70 19.54 -9.67
N TYR A 225 16.01 18.38 -9.72
CA TYR A 225 16.49 17.10 -9.18
C TYR A 225 17.17 16.22 -10.22
N ASP A 226 17.34 16.72 -11.45
CA ASP A 226 18.16 16.06 -12.48
C ASP A 226 19.66 16.17 -12.20
N ASN A 227 20.05 17.03 -11.25
CA ASN A 227 21.43 17.13 -10.79
C ASN A 227 21.68 16.21 -9.59
N PRO A 228 22.43 15.09 -9.76
CA PRO A 228 22.69 14.13 -8.69
C PRO A 228 23.45 14.72 -7.50
N GLU A 229 24.34 15.69 -7.74
CA GLU A 229 25.11 16.34 -6.67
C GLU A 229 24.20 17.21 -5.78
N TYR A 230 23.28 17.94 -6.40
CA TYR A 230 22.25 18.68 -5.67
C TYR A 230 21.39 17.76 -4.81
N VAL A 231 20.87 16.67 -5.39
CA VAL A 231 20.05 15.68 -4.67
C VAL A 231 20.83 15.07 -3.50
N ALA A 232 22.07 14.64 -3.73
CA ALA A 232 22.92 14.05 -2.69
C ALA A 232 23.20 15.04 -1.55
N ALA A 233 23.45 16.31 -1.88
CA ALA A 233 23.68 17.37 -0.91
C ALA A 233 22.42 17.64 -0.06
N GLN A 234 21.25 17.73 -0.69
CA GLN A 234 19.98 17.93 0.02
C GLN A 234 19.64 16.75 0.94
N MET A 235 19.74 15.51 0.45
CA MET A 235 19.52 14.32 1.28
C MET A 235 20.47 14.25 2.48
N LYS A 236 21.75 14.59 2.27
CA LYS A 236 22.73 14.65 3.36
C LYS A 236 22.38 15.73 4.39
N ALA A 237 21.99 16.92 3.93
CA ALA A 237 21.57 18.01 4.79
C ALA A 237 20.34 17.64 5.64
N ASN A 238 19.31 17.05 5.00
CA ASN A 238 18.09 16.61 5.67
C ASN A 238 18.36 15.54 6.73
N ASN A 239 19.15 14.51 6.39
CA ASN A 239 19.52 13.46 7.32
C ASN A 239 20.33 13.98 8.51
N LEU A 240 21.20 14.97 8.28
CA LEU A 240 21.97 15.60 9.34
C LEU A 240 21.09 16.45 10.24
N ALA A 241 20.16 17.21 9.68
CA ALA A 241 19.22 18.05 10.41
C ALA A 241 18.29 17.20 11.30
N ASP A 242 17.70 16.13 10.77
CA ASP A 242 16.86 15.19 11.53
C ASP A 242 17.64 14.52 12.68
N ARG A 243 18.87 14.07 12.41
CA ARG A 243 19.73 13.48 13.45
C ARG A 243 20.03 14.45 14.57
N ARG A 244 20.47 15.67 14.22
CA ARG A 244 20.78 16.72 15.21
C ARG A 244 19.56 17.12 16.03
N TRP A 245 18.40 17.18 15.40
CA TRP A 245 17.16 17.47 16.10
C TRP A 245 16.84 16.40 17.14
N ASN A 246 16.95 15.12 16.77
CA ASN A 246 16.70 14.01 17.70
C ASN A 246 17.74 13.95 18.83
N GLU A 247 19.02 14.19 18.55
CA GLU A 247 20.07 14.24 19.57
C GLU A 247 19.81 15.39 20.59
N LEU A 248 19.41 16.56 20.10
CA LEU A 248 19.09 17.70 20.94
C LEU A 248 17.81 17.47 21.75
N LEU A 249 16.82 16.80 21.15
CA LEU A 249 15.59 16.40 21.82
C LEU A 249 15.89 15.54 23.05
N ASP A 250 16.71 14.51 22.89
CA ASP A 250 17.07 13.59 23.98
C ASP A 250 17.89 14.30 25.08
N GLN A 251 18.78 15.23 24.70
CA GLN A 251 19.56 16.01 25.65
C GLN A 251 18.72 16.99 26.48
N LYS A 252 17.68 17.57 25.88
CA LYS A 252 16.80 18.55 26.53
C LYS A 252 15.64 17.93 27.30
N ASP A 253 15.37 16.64 27.12
CA ASP A 253 14.20 16.01 27.69
C ASP A 253 14.37 15.71 29.20
N PRO A 254 13.68 16.45 30.09
CA PRO A 254 13.76 16.22 31.52
C PRO A 254 13.27 14.82 31.91
N GLY A 255 12.37 14.22 31.11
CA GLY A 255 11.86 12.89 31.40
C GLY A 255 12.91 11.78 31.31
N ILE A 256 13.97 11.99 30.50
CA ILE A 256 15.12 11.10 30.43
C ILE A 256 16.01 11.30 31.67
N SER A 257 16.44 12.54 31.94
CA SER A 257 17.37 12.84 33.04
C SER A 257 16.79 12.64 34.43
N GLN A 258 15.48 12.80 34.59
CA GLN A 258 14.74 12.61 35.85
C GLN A 258 14.04 11.24 35.95
N HIS A 259 14.23 10.36 34.96
CA HIS A 259 13.69 9.00 34.94
C HIS A 259 12.17 8.93 35.07
N PHE A 260 11.42 9.73 34.29
CA PHE A 260 9.94 9.77 34.32
C PHE A 260 9.28 8.39 34.06
N ALA A 261 9.96 7.45 33.45
CA ALA A 261 9.47 6.09 33.24
C ALA A 261 9.63 5.17 34.47
N ALA A 262 10.43 5.57 35.48
CA ALA A 262 10.69 4.72 36.65
C ALA A 262 9.39 4.44 37.44
N LEU A 263 9.30 3.23 37.97
CA LEU A 263 8.13 2.78 38.70
C LEU A 263 7.89 3.60 39.97
N ASP A 264 8.97 3.95 40.67
CA ASP A 264 8.98 4.69 41.93
C ASP A 264 9.04 6.23 41.74
N TYR A 265 8.95 6.71 40.51
CA TYR A 265 8.89 8.14 40.23
C TYR A 265 7.63 8.76 40.83
N ASN A 266 7.77 9.86 41.55
CA ASN A 266 6.64 10.59 42.16
C ASN A 266 5.95 11.47 41.12
N ASP A 267 4.80 11.04 40.62
CA ASP A 267 3.97 11.71 39.63
C ASP A 267 2.71 12.40 40.20
N ALA A 268 2.63 12.55 41.53
CA ALA A 268 1.46 13.12 42.22
C ALA A 268 1.09 14.54 41.73
N ASN A 269 2.05 15.29 41.20
CA ASN A 269 1.85 16.66 40.70
C ASN A 269 1.59 16.71 39.19
N TRP A 270 1.47 15.56 38.49
CA TRP A 270 1.20 15.54 37.07
C TRP A 270 -0.27 15.87 36.77
N GLN A 271 -0.50 16.50 35.62
CA GLN A 271 -1.85 16.89 35.22
C GLN A 271 -2.64 15.65 34.75
N VAL A 272 -3.85 15.47 35.27
CA VAL A 272 -4.77 14.44 34.77
C VAL A 272 -5.38 14.88 33.44
N ILE A 273 -5.29 14.02 32.43
CA ILE A 273 -5.92 14.23 31.11
C ILE A 273 -6.88 13.08 30.79
N ASP A 274 -7.82 13.36 29.89
CA ASP A 274 -8.74 12.33 29.33
C ASP A 274 -8.33 12.04 27.88
N GLN A 275 -7.86 10.82 27.61
CA GLN A 275 -7.34 10.45 26.29
C GLN A 275 -8.34 10.69 25.14
N ASN A 276 -9.65 10.62 25.40
CA ASN A 276 -10.67 10.80 24.36
C ASN A 276 -10.81 12.26 23.90
N ASN A 277 -10.35 13.21 24.71
CA ASN A 277 -10.44 14.64 24.42
C ASN A 277 -9.07 15.33 24.45
N TRP A 278 -7.98 14.55 24.58
CA TRP A 278 -6.65 15.08 24.70
C TRP A 278 -5.96 15.18 23.34
N GLY A 279 -5.26 16.31 23.17
CA GLY A 279 -4.32 16.51 22.08
C GLY A 279 -3.30 17.57 22.48
N TRP A 280 -2.02 17.30 22.23
CA TRP A 280 -0.94 18.23 22.54
C TRP A 280 -0.31 18.78 21.27
N ARG A 281 -0.23 20.12 21.16
CA ARG A 281 0.24 20.85 19.97
C ARG A 281 1.67 21.36 20.08
N GLY A 282 2.37 21.11 21.18
CA GLY A 282 3.78 21.47 21.34
C GLY A 282 4.68 20.66 20.40
N THR A 283 5.89 21.18 20.14
CA THR A 283 6.93 20.43 19.41
C THR A 283 7.99 19.95 20.41
N GLY A 284 8.47 18.73 20.25
CA GLY A 284 9.38 18.09 21.20
C GLY A 284 8.78 16.84 21.83
N THR A 285 8.73 16.78 23.16
CA THR A 285 8.18 15.61 23.87
C THR A 285 7.14 15.99 24.91
N THR A 286 6.17 15.10 25.12
CA THR A 286 5.28 15.07 26.29
C THR A 286 5.20 13.64 26.82
N TRP A 287 5.09 13.52 28.14
CA TRP A 287 5.09 12.25 28.82
C TRP A 287 3.72 11.97 29.41
N LEU A 288 3.24 10.76 29.22
CA LEU A 288 2.02 10.27 29.85
C LEU A 288 2.33 9.06 30.71
N ARG A 289 1.68 8.98 31.89
CA ARG A 289 1.79 7.83 32.81
C ARG A 289 0.41 7.34 33.20
N GLN A 290 0.28 6.03 33.37
CA GLN A 290 -0.92 5.42 33.91
C GLN A 290 -0.56 4.27 34.87
N HIS A 291 -1.11 4.29 36.09
CA HIS A 291 -1.02 3.21 37.03
C HIS A 291 -2.06 2.14 36.73
N ILE A 292 -1.66 0.88 36.77
CA ILE A 292 -2.51 -0.27 36.54
C ILE A 292 -2.30 -1.30 37.65
N GLN A 293 -3.38 -1.93 38.09
CA GLN A 293 -3.34 -3.00 39.11
C GLN A 293 -3.27 -4.35 38.39
N ILE A 294 -2.28 -5.16 38.75
CA ILE A 294 -2.08 -6.50 38.22
C ILE A 294 -2.34 -7.52 39.32
N ASP A 295 -3.27 -8.43 39.10
CA ASP A 295 -3.58 -9.52 40.02
C ASP A 295 -2.47 -10.58 40.01
N LYS A 296 -2.33 -11.30 41.13
CA LYS A 296 -1.38 -12.39 41.25
C LYS A 296 -1.51 -13.44 40.14
N ALA A 297 -2.72 -13.68 39.65
CA ALA A 297 -2.99 -14.64 38.58
C ALA A 297 -2.32 -14.26 37.26
N HIS A 298 -2.09 -12.98 36.99
CA HIS A 298 -1.48 -12.48 35.76
C HIS A 298 0.06 -12.37 35.85
N VAL A 299 0.63 -12.43 37.04
CA VAL A 299 2.09 -12.35 37.22
C VAL A 299 2.76 -13.57 36.60
N GLY A 300 3.76 -13.31 35.73
CA GLY A 300 4.49 -14.36 35.01
C GLY A 300 3.79 -14.92 33.77
N GLN A 301 2.55 -14.47 33.46
CA GLN A 301 1.93 -14.82 32.20
C GLN A 301 2.54 -14.02 31.04
N PRO A 302 2.65 -14.61 29.82
CA PRO A 302 2.96 -13.84 28.64
C PRO A 302 1.90 -12.75 28.41
N ALA A 303 2.34 -11.51 28.26
CA ALA A 303 1.44 -10.36 28.11
C ALA A 303 1.81 -9.50 26.89
N ARG A 304 0.81 -8.81 26.36
CA ARG A 304 0.97 -7.83 25.27
C ARG A 304 0.19 -6.58 25.58
N LEU A 305 0.86 -5.44 25.49
CA LEU A 305 0.25 -4.12 25.60
C LEU A 305 -0.26 -3.65 24.24
N LEU A 306 -1.54 -3.34 24.15
CA LEU A 306 -2.17 -2.69 23.01
C LEU A 306 -2.42 -1.21 23.37
N LEU A 307 -1.86 -0.28 22.58
CA LEU A 307 -2.07 1.16 22.73
C LEU A 307 -2.70 1.76 21.48
N GLY A 308 -3.54 0.98 20.80
CA GLY A 308 -4.24 1.42 19.60
C GLY A 308 -3.28 1.93 18.52
N THR A 309 -3.59 3.10 17.99
CA THR A 309 -2.71 3.89 17.13
C THR A 309 -2.50 5.25 17.77
N LEU A 310 -1.25 5.66 17.90
CA LEU A 310 -0.86 6.93 18.50
C LEU A 310 -0.35 7.87 17.40
N PHE A 311 -0.76 9.11 17.47
CA PHE A 311 -0.25 10.14 16.58
C PHE A 311 0.70 11.06 17.40
N ASP A 312 2.01 11.22 17.13
CA ASP A 312 2.78 10.75 16.00
C ASP A 312 3.69 9.56 16.38
N ALA A 313 4.86 9.80 16.96
CA ALA A 313 5.82 8.79 17.39
C ALA A 313 5.81 8.60 18.90
N ASP A 314 6.21 7.41 19.36
CA ASP A 314 6.29 7.09 20.78
C ASP A 314 7.48 6.20 21.15
N ILE A 315 7.86 6.28 22.43
CA ILE A 315 8.62 5.26 23.14
C ILE A 315 7.81 4.89 24.37
N THR A 316 7.49 3.61 24.51
CA THR A 316 6.64 3.11 25.60
C THR A 316 7.43 2.25 26.57
N TYR A 317 7.18 2.48 27.84
CA TYR A 317 7.83 1.80 28.97
C TYR A 317 6.77 1.13 29.86
N VAL A 318 7.16 0.04 30.50
CA VAL A 318 6.43 -0.58 31.61
C VAL A 318 7.41 -0.71 32.77
N ASN A 319 7.05 -0.20 33.94
CA ASN A 319 7.89 -0.23 35.17
C ASN A 319 9.35 0.26 34.91
N GLY A 320 9.54 1.26 34.09
CA GLY A 320 10.85 1.82 33.76
C GLY A 320 11.60 1.12 32.63
N GLN A 321 11.17 -0.06 32.21
CA GLN A 321 11.78 -0.78 31.09
C GLN A 321 11.06 -0.46 29.77
N GLN A 322 11.83 -0.10 28.74
CA GLN A 322 11.26 0.10 27.40
C GLN A 322 10.73 -1.22 26.85
N VAL A 323 9.45 -1.24 26.46
CA VAL A 323 8.77 -2.38 25.85
C VAL A 323 8.52 -2.21 24.36
N GLY A 324 8.51 -0.94 23.87
CA GLY A 324 8.28 -0.68 22.47
C GLY A 324 8.65 0.73 22.03
N ARG A 325 8.72 0.90 20.70
CA ARG A 325 8.98 2.17 20.05
C ARG A 325 8.39 2.17 18.65
N THR A 326 7.71 3.26 18.28
CA THR A 326 7.16 3.46 16.94
C THR A 326 7.49 4.86 16.45
N TYR A 327 8.05 4.98 15.23
CA TYR A 327 8.65 6.23 14.75
C TYR A 327 7.67 7.16 14.04
N TYR A 328 6.43 6.72 13.77
CA TYR A 328 5.43 7.50 13.03
C TYR A 328 4.00 6.99 13.28
N GLN A 329 3.03 7.73 12.85
CA GLN A 329 1.62 7.65 13.25
C GLN A 329 0.87 6.35 12.88
N TYR A 330 1.23 5.65 11.80
CA TYR A 330 0.33 4.64 11.24
C TYR A 330 0.36 3.24 11.88
N PRO A 331 1.49 2.69 12.35
CA PRO A 331 1.48 1.33 12.90
C PRO A 331 0.67 1.25 14.19
N PRO A 332 -0.14 0.19 14.37
CA PRO A 332 -0.72 -0.11 15.67
C PRO A 332 0.37 -0.39 16.71
N ARG A 333 0.21 0.13 17.92
CA ARG A 333 1.14 -0.09 19.04
C ARG A 333 0.78 -1.42 19.70
N ARG A 334 1.62 -2.43 19.50
CA ARG A 334 1.45 -3.81 19.97
C ARG A 334 2.78 -4.26 20.55
N TYR A 335 2.97 -4.07 21.85
CA TYR A 335 4.24 -4.27 22.51
C TYR A 335 4.18 -5.50 23.42
N ASP A 336 5.01 -6.50 23.14
CA ASP A 336 5.13 -7.66 24.03
C ASP A 336 5.80 -7.23 25.34
N ILE A 337 5.22 -7.67 26.45
CA ILE A 337 5.76 -7.41 27.79
C ILE A 337 6.72 -8.54 28.14
N PRO A 338 8.00 -8.24 28.43
CA PRO A 338 8.95 -9.24 28.88
C PRO A 338 8.46 -9.99 30.13
N GLU A 339 8.72 -11.30 30.18
CA GLU A 339 8.40 -12.13 31.33
C GLU A 339 9.05 -11.58 32.60
N GLY A 340 8.30 -11.56 33.72
CA GLY A 340 8.75 -11.05 35.00
C GLY A 340 8.76 -9.54 35.15
N LEU A 341 8.39 -8.76 34.10
CA LEU A 341 8.32 -7.30 34.19
C LEU A 341 7.08 -6.82 34.95
N LEU A 342 5.94 -7.51 34.81
CA LEU A 342 4.73 -7.24 35.58
C LEU A 342 4.83 -7.89 36.97
N ARG A 343 4.41 -7.14 38.00
CA ARG A 343 4.39 -7.57 39.39
C ARG A 343 2.98 -7.49 39.95
N GLU A 344 2.70 -8.20 41.03
CA GLU A 344 1.44 -8.08 41.77
C GLU A 344 1.27 -6.66 42.31
N GLY A 345 0.07 -6.11 42.21
CA GLY A 345 -0.26 -4.77 42.66
C GLY A 345 0.03 -3.70 41.61
N ASP A 346 0.61 -2.58 42.04
CA ASP A 346 0.79 -1.39 41.20
C ASP A 346 1.92 -1.54 40.18
N ASN A 347 1.60 -1.27 38.92
CA ASN A 347 2.51 -1.21 37.78
C ASN A 347 2.26 0.09 37.02
N VAL A 348 3.26 0.57 36.26
CA VAL A 348 3.16 1.85 35.55
C VAL A 348 3.47 1.67 34.07
N ILE A 349 2.53 2.11 33.24
CA ILE A 349 2.74 2.29 31.81
C ILE A 349 3.14 3.75 31.57
N THR A 350 4.23 3.98 30.87
CA THR A 350 4.69 5.34 30.53
C THR A 350 4.88 5.47 29.03
N ILE A 351 4.31 6.52 28.44
CA ILE A 351 4.44 6.84 27.01
C ILE A 351 5.19 8.15 26.90
N ARG A 352 6.35 8.13 26.25
CA ARG A 352 7.05 9.33 25.77
C ARG A 352 6.58 9.62 24.35
N PHE A 353 5.65 10.55 24.16
CA PHE A 353 5.28 11.03 22.85
C PHE A 353 6.37 11.95 22.28
N ILE A 354 6.64 11.81 20.99
CA ILE A 354 7.57 12.64 20.23
C ILE A 354 6.80 13.30 19.10
N ASN A 355 6.78 14.63 19.08
CA ASN A 355 6.12 15.44 18.06
C ASN A 355 7.15 16.28 17.31
N LYS A 356 7.34 16.02 16.04
CA LYS A 356 8.22 16.79 15.17
C LYS A 356 7.53 18.03 14.60
N TYR A 357 6.24 17.91 14.30
CA TYR A 357 5.36 18.99 13.78
C TYR A 357 3.91 18.50 13.84
N GLY A 358 2.97 19.38 14.16
CA GLY A 358 1.56 19.02 14.22
C GLY A 358 1.03 18.82 15.64
N MET A 359 0.27 17.79 15.87
CA MET A 359 -0.39 17.49 17.14
C MET A 359 -0.33 16.00 17.44
N VAL A 360 0.02 15.63 18.66
CA VAL A 360 -0.07 14.24 19.13
C VAL A 360 -1.39 13.99 19.83
N HIS A 361 -1.95 12.79 19.64
CA HIS A 361 -3.20 12.35 20.25
C HIS A 361 -3.37 10.82 20.15
N PHE A 362 -4.33 10.31 20.88
CA PHE A 362 -4.79 8.92 20.76
C PHE A 362 -5.83 8.83 19.63
N ILE A 363 -5.77 7.77 18.83
CA ILE A 363 -6.81 7.50 17.83
C ILE A 363 -7.99 6.80 18.52
N PRO A 364 -9.23 7.33 18.42
CA PRO A 364 -10.40 6.72 19.05
C PRO A 364 -10.77 5.35 18.44
N GLU A 365 -11.59 4.58 19.17
CA GLU A 365 -12.13 3.27 18.74
C GLU A 365 -11.05 2.19 18.44
N LYS A 366 -9.85 2.36 18.98
CA LYS A 366 -8.81 1.33 18.94
C LYS A 366 -8.69 0.62 20.30
N PRO A 367 -8.12 -0.59 20.35
CA PRO A 367 -7.94 -1.30 21.62
C PRO A 367 -6.82 -0.67 22.47
N TYR A 368 -7.14 -0.31 23.71
CA TYR A 368 -6.21 0.17 24.73
C TYR A 368 -6.31 -0.76 25.93
N MET A 369 -5.44 -1.78 26.00
CA MET A 369 -5.52 -2.83 27.00
C MET A 369 -4.24 -3.65 27.12
N LEU A 370 -4.10 -4.39 28.21
CA LEU A 370 -3.19 -5.53 28.32
C LEU A 370 -3.95 -6.81 27.99
N CYS A 371 -3.34 -7.66 27.16
CA CYS A 371 -3.84 -8.99 26.82
C CYS A 371 -2.89 -10.04 27.39
N PHE A 372 -3.43 -11.12 27.96
CA PHE A 372 -2.67 -12.20 28.58
C PHE A 372 -2.91 -13.54 27.88
N GLY A 373 -2.06 -14.51 28.14
CA GLY A 373 -2.21 -15.88 27.68
C GLY A 373 -1.74 -16.16 26.26
N ALA A 374 -2.11 -17.32 25.76
CA ALA A 374 -1.64 -17.82 24.47
C ALA A 374 -2.23 -17.05 23.27
N ASP A 375 -3.46 -16.58 23.40
CA ASP A 375 -4.20 -15.86 22.36
C ASP A 375 -4.00 -14.34 22.36
N ARG A 376 -3.12 -13.81 23.24
CA ARG A 376 -2.84 -12.37 23.39
C ARG A 376 -2.51 -11.62 22.09
N GLN A 377 -2.16 -12.33 21.05
CA GLN A 377 -1.82 -11.75 19.75
C GLN A 377 -3.03 -11.58 18.83
N SER A 378 -4.14 -12.29 19.08
CA SER A 378 -5.35 -12.22 18.29
C SER A 378 -6.14 -10.92 18.57
N GLN A 379 -6.79 -10.40 17.55
CA GLN A 379 -7.79 -9.33 17.67
C GLN A 379 -9.11 -9.71 16.98
N ASN A 380 -9.16 -10.92 16.43
CA ASN A 380 -10.37 -11.48 15.83
C ASN A 380 -10.37 -13.02 16.01
N PRO A 381 -11.04 -13.57 17.02
CA PRO A 381 -11.68 -12.84 18.14
C PRO A 381 -10.68 -12.16 19.07
N MET A 382 -11.13 -11.15 19.81
CA MET A 382 -10.31 -10.54 20.86
C MET A 382 -10.02 -11.54 21.98
N PRO A 383 -8.83 -11.49 22.61
CA PRO A 383 -8.52 -12.28 23.78
C PRO A 383 -9.55 -12.08 24.90
N LYS A 384 -9.83 -13.13 25.65
CA LYS A 384 -10.79 -13.07 26.78
C LYS A 384 -10.14 -12.53 28.05
N ASP A 385 -8.87 -12.84 28.25
CA ASP A 385 -8.09 -12.43 29.41
C ASP A 385 -7.41 -11.09 29.14
N VAL A 386 -8.07 -10.00 29.56
CA VAL A 386 -7.64 -8.63 29.28
C VAL A 386 -7.85 -7.71 30.46
N ILE A 387 -6.96 -6.74 30.63
CA ILE A 387 -7.14 -5.58 31.51
C ILE A 387 -7.26 -4.34 30.65
N ALA A 388 -8.44 -3.73 30.60
CA ALA A 388 -8.67 -2.48 29.88
C ALA A 388 -7.90 -1.33 30.54
N LEU A 389 -7.26 -0.48 29.74
CA LEU A 389 -6.64 0.74 30.23
C LEU A 389 -7.70 1.80 30.51
N SER A 390 -7.45 2.62 31.54
CA SER A 390 -8.29 3.80 31.82
C SER A 390 -8.12 4.86 30.73
N ASN A 391 -9.17 5.63 30.48
CA ASN A 391 -9.07 6.83 29.64
C ASN A 391 -8.34 7.99 30.35
N LYS A 392 -7.99 7.86 31.63
CA LYS A 392 -7.30 8.88 32.40
C LYS A 392 -5.81 8.60 32.44
N TRP A 393 -5.03 9.60 32.07
CA TRP A 393 -3.57 9.57 32.10
C TRP A 393 -3.03 10.76 32.88
N LEU A 394 -1.88 10.60 33.50
CA LEU A 394 -1.11 11.68 34.10
C LEU A 394 -0.16 12.23 33.04
N GLN A 395 -0.16 13.55 32.82
CA GLN A 395 0.67 14.23 31.82
C GLN A 395 1.71 15.14 32.46
N HIS A 396 2.91 15.13 31.89
CA HIS A 396 3.97 16.09 32.18
C HIS A 396 4.67 16.56 30.89
N ALA A 397 5.07 17.83 30.87
CA ALA A 397 5.86 18.37 29.77
C ALA A 397 7.25 17.71 29.73
N GLY A 398 7.70 17.40 28.52
CA GLY A 398 9.07 16.98 28.25
C GLY A 398 9.90 18.12 27.65
N ALA A 399 10.69 17.82 26.61
CA ALA A 399 11.48 18.81 25.91
C ALA A 399 10.60 19.73 25.03
N ASP A 400 10.81 21.03 25.13
CA ASP A 400 10.28 22.03 24.20
C ASP A 400 11.32 22.28 23.09
N MET A 401 10.92 22.09 21.84
CA MET A 401 11.81 22.13 20.67
C MET A 401 11.23 23.00 19.55
N PRO A 402 12.07 23.62 18.72
CA PRO A 402 11.59 24.11 17.43
C PRO A 402 11.12 22.95 16.56
N SER A 403 10.24 23.21 15.59
CA SER A 403 9.84 22.19 14.62
C SER A 403 11.05 21.51 13.99
N CYS A 404 10.97 20.19 13.84
CA CYS A 404 12.02 19.45 13.15
C CYS A 404 12.13 19.98 11.72
N PRO A 405 13.34 20.31 11.23
CA PRO A 405 13.50 20.72 9.85
C PRO A 405 12.97 19.63 8.91
N SER A 406 11.92 19.93 8.17
CA SER A 406 11.42 19.02 7.14
C SER A 406 12.41 19.01 5.98
N GLY A 407 12.73 17.84 5.50
CA GLY A 407 13.45 17.70 4.25
C GLY A 407 12.54 18.08 3.08
N ASP A 408 12.95 19.07 2.30
CA ASP A 408 12.18 19.53 1.14
C ASP A 408 12.16 18.51 -0.03
N VAL A 409 12.89 17.40 0.11
CA VAL A 409 13.10 16.45 -0.99
C VAL A 409 12.48 15.10 -0.66
N SER A 410 11.30 14.85 -1.19
CA SER A 410 10.65 13.54 -1.24
C SER A 410 10.69 13.03 -2.68
N LEU A 411 11.83 12.51 -3.12
CA LEU A 411 12.07 12.09 -4.51
C LEU A 411 11.01 11.11 -5.02
N GLN A 412 10.52 10.24 -4.16
CA GLN A 412 9.48 9.27 -4.51
C GLN A 412 8.13 9.92 -4.88
N ASN A 413 7.93 11.20 -4.53
CA ASN A 413 6.71 11.93 -4.84
C ASN A 413 6.83 12.79 -6.11
N LEU A 414 8.03 12.88 -6.69
CA LEU A 414 8.24 13.61 -7.93
C LEU A 414 7.67 12.83 -9.11
N PRO A 415 7.08 13.52 -10.10
CA PRO A 415 6.59 12.87 -11.30
C PRO A 415 7.65 11.98 -11.96
N THR A 416 7.22 10.86 -12.50
CA THR A 416 8.01 9.88 -13.28
C THR A 416 9.06 9.06 -12.53
N THR A 417 9.45 9.44 -11.31
CA THR A 417 10.62 8.86 -10.64
C THR A 417 10.51 7.38 -10.34
N LEU A 418 9.31 6.91 -9.99
CA LEU A 418 9.05 5.50 -9.71
C LEU A 418 8.80 4.70 -11.01
N TYR A 419 8.18 5.33 -12.01
CA TYR A 419 8.12 4.74 -13.35
C TYR A 419 9.54 4.42 -13.84
N ASN A 420 10.44 5.39 -13.76
CA ASN A 420 11.83 5.24 -14.22
C ASN A 420 12.61 4.17 -13.46
N ALA A 421 12.50 4.18 -12.14
CA ALA A 421 13.39 3.40 -11.28
C ALA A 421 12.92 1.97 -11.01
N VAL A 422 11.62 1.75 -10.83
CA VAL A 422 11.10 0.49 -10.30
C VAL A 422 10.01 -0.15 -11.15
N LEU A 423 9.39 0.58 -12.08
CA LEU A 423 8.38 0.02 -12.97
C LEU A 423 8.96 -0.39 -14.32
N TYR A 424 9.61 0.54 -15.02
CA TYR A 424 10.18 0.31 -16.34
C TYR A 424 11.08 -0.94 -16.40
N PRO A 425 11.97 -1.20 -15.43
CA PRO A 425 12.82 -2.38 -15.44
C PRO A 425 12.09 -3.72 -15.35
N LEU A 426 10.83 -3.74 -14.92
CA LEU A 426 10.04 -4.97 -14.83
C LEU A 426 9.55 -5.44 -16.20
N ALA A 427 9.36 -4.51 -17.13
CA ALA A 427 8.98 -4.87 -18.50
C ALA A 427 10.22 -5.40 -19.26
N PRO A 428 10.02 -6.42 -20.07
CA PRO A 428 8.77 -7.03 -20.56
C PRO A 428 8.36 -8.33 -19.82
N TYR A 429 8.65 -8.51 -18.53
CA TYR A 429 8.27 -9.73 -17.81
C TYR A 429 6.76 -9.98 -17.94
N ALA A 430 6.36 -11.09 -18.58
CA ALA A 430 4.97 -11.32 -18.92
C ALA A 430 4.07 -11.45 -17.68
N LEU A 431 2.93 -10.79 -17.70
CA LEU A 431 1.96 -10.71 -16.60
C LEU A 431 0.61 -11.30 -17.01
N ASN A 432 -0.14 -11.82 -16.03
CA ASN A 432 -1.55 -12.16 -16.19
C ASN A 432 -2.46 -10.96 -15.92
N GLY A 433 -2.04 -10.03 -15.06
CA GLY A 433 -2.76 -8.79 -14.78
C GLY A 433 -2.06 -7.91 -13.73
N ILE A 434 -2.60 -6.72 -13.58
CA ILE A 434 -2.08 -5.67 -12.69
C ILE A 434 -3.17 -5.30 -11.68
N VAL A 435 -2.78 -5.15 -10.42
CA VAL A 435 -3.60 -4.59 -9.34
C VAL A 435 -3.02 -3.23 -8.98
N TRP A 436 -3.83 -2.19 -9.14
CA TRP A 436 -3.45 -0.83 -8.79
C TRP A 436 -4.23 -0.35 -7.56
N TYR A 437 -3.56 -0.16 -6.42
CA TYR A 437 -4.17 0.34 -5.19
C TYR A 437 -3.47 1.62 -4.73
N GLN A 438 -4.00 2.75 -5.18
CA GLN A 438 -3.48 4.08 -4.92
C GLN A 438 -4.62 5.10 -5.02
N GLY A 439 -4.47 6.27 -4.42
CA GLY A 439 -5.40 7.38 -4.54
C GLY A 439 -5.34 8.33 -3.35
N GLU A 440 -5.01 7.84 -2.16
CA GLU A 440 -5.01 8.62 -0.92
C GLU A 440 -4.14 9.88 -1.03
N SER A 441 -2.98 9.78 -1.67
CA SER A 441 -2.06 10.91 -1.87
C SER A 441 -2.55 11.94 -2.89
N ASN A 442 -3.59 11.61 -3.68
CA ASN A 442 -4.18 12.51 -4.67
C ASN A 442 -5.52 13.12 -4.22
N THR A 443 -6.01 12.80 -3.02
CA THR A 443 -7.28 13.35 -2.50
C THR A 443 -7.24 14.86 -2.27
N GLY A 444 -6.05 15.45 -2.11
CA GLY A 444 -5.88 16.91 -2.05
C GLY A 444 -6.25 17.62 -3.36
N ASN A 445 -6.12 16.95 -4.51
CA ASN A 445 -6.51 17.44 -5.83
C ASN A 445 -7.04 16.29 -6.70
N PRO A 446 -8.31 15.86 -6.51
CA PRO A 446 -8.86 14.70 -7.20
C PRO A 446 -9.24 14.95 -8.67
N ALA A 447 -9.33 16.21 -9.11
CA ALA A 447 -9.86 16.57 -10.43
C ALA A 447 -9.12 15.90 -11.62
N PRO A 448 -7.78 15.87 -11.69
CA PRO A 448 -7.08 15.24 -12.80
C PRO A 448 -6.91 13.72 -12.66
N TYR A 449 -7.30 13.13 -11.54
CA TYR A 449 -6.98 11.74 -11.20
C TYR A 449 -7.52 10.73 -12.21
N GLY A 450 -8.73 10.94 -12.72
CA GLY A 450 -9.32 10.05 -13.74
C GLY A 450 -8.49 10.00 -15.02
N ASP A 451 -8.04 11.17 -15.50
CA ASP A 451 -7.15 11.26 -16.67
C ASP A 451 -5.78 10.61 -16.39
N TYR A 452 -5.19 10.88 -15.22
CA TYR A 452 -3.95 10.20 -14.83
C TYR A 452 -4.09 8.68 -14.80
N LEU A 453 -5.20 8.16 -14.32
CA LEU A 453 -5.43 6.72 -14.25
C LEU A 453 -5.59 6.10 -15.64
N GLN A 454 -6.27 6.76 -16.56
CA GLN A 454 -6.35 6.33 -17.96
C GLN A 454 -4.98 6.35 -18.63
N LYS A 455 -4.20 7.43 -18.40
CA LYS A 455 -2.82 7.52 -18.89
C LYS A 455 -1.92 6.42 -18.31
N LEU A 456 -2.10 6.07 -17.03
CA LEU A 456 -1.38 4.98 -16.40
C LEU A 456 -1.67 3.65 -17.08
N MET A 457 -2.94 3.27 -17.19
CA MET A 457 -3.33 2.02 -17.85
C MET A 457 -2.84 1.95 -19.30
N GLY A 458 -3.05 3.04 -20.05
CA GLY A 458 -2.63 3.11 -21.45
C GLY A 458 -1.11 3.01 -21.62
N SER A 459 -0.34 3.78 -20.84
CA SER A 459 1.12 3.77 -20.92
C SER A 459 1.75 2.46 -20.45
N TRP A 460 1.18 1.82 -19.42
CA TRP A 460 1.67 0.52 -18.96
C TRP A 460 1.34 -0.60 -19.97
N ARG A 461 0.14 -0.60 -20.56
CA ARG A 461 -0.19 -1.51 -21.68
C ARG A 461 0.79 -1.35 -22.84
N ALA A 462 1.13 -0.10 -23.19
CA ALA A 462 2.13 0.18 -24.22
C ALA A 462 3.53 -0.31 -23.82
N LEU A 463 3.95 -0.12 -22.56
CA LEU A 463 5.25 -0.59 -22.06
C LEU A 463 5.39 -2.12 -22.15
N TRP A 464 4.32 -2.86 -21.83
CA TRP A 464 4.29 -4.33 -21.96
C TRP A 464 4.00 -4.82 -23.36
N ASN A 465 3.68 -3.90 -24.31
CA ASN A 465 3.21 -4.24 -25.64
C ASN A 465 2.01 -5.21 -25.62
N ASP A 466 1.11 -5.03 -24.66
CA ASP A 466 -0.08 -5.84 -24.48
C ASP A 466 -1.31 -4.92 -24.24
N PRO A 467 -2.05 -4.55 -25.31
CA PRO A 467 -3.20 -3.66 -25.20
C PRO A 467 -4.36 -4.26 -24.39
N SER A 468 -4.36 -5.57 -24.22
CA SER A 468 -5.35 -6.33 -23.44
C SER A 468 -4.87 -6.67 -22.03
N LEU A 469 -3.75 -6.11 -21.56
CA LEU A 469 -3.24 -6.37 -20.22
C LEU A 469 -4.28 -5.98 -19.16
N PRO A 470 -4.77 -6.94 -18.36
CA PRO A 470 -5.84 -6.71 -17.40
C PRO A 470 -5.42 -5.80 -16.24
N PHE A 471 -6.35 -4.91 -15.83
CA PHE A 471 -6.20 -4.07 -14.65
C PHE A 471 -7.35 -4.27 -13.65
N CYS A 472 -7.02 -4.43 -12.39
CA CYS A 472 -7.93 -4.26 -11.27
C CYS A 472 -7.59 -2.96 -10.54
N ILE A 473 -8.48 -1.97 -10.61
CA ILE A 473 -8.36 -0.71 -9.88
C ILE A 473 -9.02 -0.87 -8.52
N VAL A 474 -8.26 -0.72 -7.46
CA VAL A 474 -8.78 -0.85 -6.09
C VAL A 474 -9.27 0.52 -5.63
N GLN A 475 -10.59 0.65 -5.46
CA GLN A 475 -11.21 1.88 -5.03
C GLN A 475 -10.86 2.21 -3.58
N LEU A 476 -10.68 3.49 -3.25
CA LEU A 476 -10.42 3.93 -1.88
C LEU A 476 -11.53 3.45 -0.93
N ALA A 477 -11.11 2.83 0.16
CA ALA A 477 -12.00 2.44 1.25
C ALA A 477 -12.56 3.70 1.98
N ASN A 478 -13.57 3.53 2.82
CA ASN A 478 -14.07 4.61 3.66
C ASN A 478 -13.01 5.03 4.70
N HIS A 479 -12.83 6.35 4.86
CA HIS A 479 -11.88 6.95 5.80
C HIS A 479 -12.19 8.44 5.97
N ASP A 480 -12.13 8.94 7.19
CA ASP A 480 -12.28 10.36 7.49
C ASP A 480 -10.96 10.97 7.98
N GLY A 481 -10.19 11.56 7.06
CA GLY A 481 -8.89 12.17 7.34
C GLY A 481 -8.92 13.30 8.38
N ARG A 482 -10.08 13.90 8.67
CA ARG A 482 -10.24 14.93 9.69
C ARG A 482 -9.97 14.39 11.10
N GLN A 483 -10.15 13.09 11.32
CA GLN A 483 -9.84 12.43 12.57
C GLN A 483 -8.32 12.33 12.84
N GLN A 484 -7.50 12.47 11.81
CA GLN A 484 -6.04 12.42 11.93
C GLN A 484 -5.38 13.77 12.13
N THR A 485 -6.03 14.85 11.72
CA THR A 485 -5.41 16.19 11.66
C THR A 485 -5.91 17.17 12.72
N GLY A 486 -6.86 16.76 13.55
CA GLY A 486 -7.54 17.63 14.50
C GLY A 486 -7.52 17.14 15.94
N MET A 487 -8.18 17.88 16.81
CA MET A 487 -8.47 17.40 18.17
C MET A 487 -9.23 16.08 18.09
N PRO A 488 -9.01 15.14 19.04
CA PRO A 488 -9.82 13.94 19.13
C PRO A 488 -11.31 14.32 19.14
N ARG A 489 -12.06 13.77 18.22
CA ARG A 489 -13.50 14.00 18.10
C ARG A 489 -14.23 12.69 18.21
N PRO A 490 -15.45 12.67 18.77
CA PRO A 490 -16.32 11.52 18.59
C PRO A 490 -16.43 11.20 17.10
N ILE A 491 -16.41 9.92 16.73
CA ILE A 491 -16.66 9.53 15.35
C ILE A 491 -18.07 9.94 15.00
N VAL A 492 -18.18 10.99 14.20
CA VAL A 492 -19.47 11.50 13.73
C VAL A 492 -19.61 11.11 12.27
N TYR A 493 -20.56 10.24 11.99
CA TYR A 493 -20.99 10.02 10.63
C TYR A 493 -21.83 11.21 10.21
N GLU A 494 -21.37 11.94 9.22
CA GLU A 494 -22.09 13.14 8.75
C GLU A 494 -23.47 12.78 8.23
N ALA A 495 -24.48 13.36 8.85
CA ALA A 495 -25.88 13.18 8.42
C ALA A 495 -26.22 14.04 7.18
N ASN A 496 -25.50 15.15 6.98
CA ASN A 496 -25.77 16.11 5.92
C ASN A 496 -24.88 15.90 4.69
N PRO A 497 -25.34 16.26 3.49
CA PRO A 497 -24.54 16.24 2.27
C PRO A 497 -23.26 17.07 2.40
N VAL A 498 -22.15 16.53 1.94
CA VAL A 498 -20.82 17.17 2.00
C VAL A 498 -20.14 17.16 0.64
N ASN A 499 -19.19 18.06 0.46
CA ASN A 499 -18.36 18.11 -0.74
C ASN A 499 -17.04 17.36 -0.49
N SER A 500 -17.04 16.05 -0.70
CA SER A 500 -15.95 15.15 -0.39
C SER A 500 -14.99 14.99 -1.56
N ASN A 501 -13.70 15.34 -1.37
CA ASN A 501 -12.65 15.01 -2.33
C ASN A 501 -12.37 13.51 -2.40
N TRP A 502 -12.56 12.81 -1.29
CA TRP A 502 -12.43 11.36 -1.22
C TRP A 502 -13.48 10.66 -2.11
N ALA A 503 -14.74 11.13 -2.05
CA ALA A 503 -15.81 10.64 -2.91
C ALA A 503 -15.54 10.95 -4.39
N ARG A 504 -15.05 12.17 -4.71
CA ARG A 504 -14.67 12.55 -6.08
C ARG A 504 -13.59 11.64 -6.65
N LEU A 505 -12.60 11.28 -5.82
CA LEU A 505 -11.54 10.38 -6.26
C LEU A 505 -12.06 8.96 -6.48
N ARG A 506 -12.94 8.44 -5.61
CA ARG A 506 -13.61 7.16 -5.84
C ARG A 506 -14.40 7.14 -7.15
N GLU A 507 -15.11 8.22 -7.45
CA GLU A 507 -15.83 8.36 -8.71
C GLU A 507 -14.88 8.38 -9.90
N ALA A 508 -13.73 9.06 -9.80
CA ALA A 508 -12.72 9.04 -10.85
C ALA A 508 -12.16 7.61 -11.06
N GLN A 509 -11.95 6.84 -10.00
CA GLN A 509 -11.54 5.43 -10.08
C GLN A 509 -12.61 4.58 -10.78
N ARG A 510 -13.89 4.74 -10.43
CA ARG A 510 -15.00 4.03 -11.06
C ARG A 510 -15.14 4.38 -12.54
N GLN A 511 -15.12 5.66 -12.87
CA GLN A 511 -15.28 6.15 -14.24
C GLN A 511 -14.15 5.70 -15.16
N ALA A 512 -12.93 5.57 -14.65
CA ALA A 512 -11.76 5.21 -15.46
C ALA A 512 -11.82 3.78 -16.03
N THR A 513 -12.63 2.89 -15.46
CA THR A 513 -12.77 1.50 -15.93
C THR A 513 -14.03 1.27 -16.77
N ILE A 514 -14.98 2.23 -16.79
CA ILE A 514 -16.21 2.09 -17.58
C ILE A 514 -15.87 2.07 -19.07
N GLY A 515 -16.32 1.00 -19.76
CA GLY A 515 -16.10 0.82 -21.19
C GLY A 515 -14.74 0.20 -21.55
N ASP A 516 -13.87 -0.07 -20.59
CA ASP A 516 -12.63 -0.81 -20.79
C ASP A 516 -12.86 -2.31 -20.49
N GLU A 517 -12.84 -3.14 -21.53
CA GLU A 517 -13.07 -4.60 -21.41
C GLU A 517 -12.04 -5.30 -20.52
N TYR A 518 -10.84 -4.73 -20.40
CA TYR A 518 -9.71 -5.28 -19.65
C TYR A 518 -9.43 -4.51 -18.35
N ALA A 519 -10.38 -3.73 -17.86
CA ALA A 519 -10.26 -3.06 -16.58
C ALA A 519 -11.53 -3.20 -15.74
N GLU A 520 -11.37 -3.39 -14.43
CA GLU A 520 -12.47 -3.48 -13.48
C GLU A 520 -12.11 -2.79 -12.17
N THR A 521 -13.11 -2.25 -11.46
CA THR A 521 -12.91 -1.59 -10.17
C THR A 521 -13.37 -2.47 -9.01
N ALA A 522 -12.48 -2.74 -8.06
CA ALA A 522 -12.81 -3.41 -6.80
C ALA A 522 -13.30 -2.39 -5.76
N CYS A 523 -14.58 -2.41 -5.42
CA CYS A 523 -15.17 -1.52 -4.43
C CYS A 523 -14.83 -1.95 -3.00
N LEU A 524 -14.24 -1.05 -2.20
CA LEU A 524 -13.88 -1.29 -0.80
C LEU A 524 -14.62 -0.37 0.18
N ILE A 525 -15.75 0.21 -0.22
CA ILE A 525 -16.44 1.25 0.53
C ILE A 525 -16.87 0.86 1.96
N ASP A 526 -17.02 -0.43 2.24
CA ASP A 526 -17.42 -1.02 3.53
C ASP A 526 -16.28 -1.80 4.22
N LEU A 527 -15.07 -1.80 3.66
CA LEU A 527 -13.91 -2.50 4.21
C LEU A 527 -12.90 -1.58 4.91
N GLY A 528 -13.13 -0.27 4.87
CA GLY A 528 -12.27 0.72 5.51
C GLY A 528 -12.50 0.85 7.02
N GLU A 529 -11.72 1.73 7.62
CA GLU A 529 -11.85 2.17 9.01
C GLU A 529 -11.90 3.70 9.02
N THR A 530 -12.94 4.27 9.65
CA THR A 530 -13.14 5.73 9.65
C THR A 530 -11.91 6.49 10.15
N VAL A 531 -11.23 5.96 11.15
CA VAL A 531 -10.10 6.62 11.84
C VAL A 531 -8.72 6.10 11.43
N ASP A 532 -8.65 5.08 10.57
CA ASP A 532 -7.38 4.54 10.09
C ASP A 532 -7.38 4.41 8.56
N ILE A 533 -6.48 5.12 7.91
CA ILE A 533 -6.30 5.10 6.46
C ILE A 533 -5.82 3.73 5.93
N HIS A 534 -5.33 2.86 6.82
CA HIS A 534 -4.81 1.54 6.50
C HIS A 534 -5.67 0.44 7.13
N PRO A 535 -6.87 0.16 6.61
CA PRO A 535 -7.75 -0.85 7.16
C PRO A 535 -7.09 -2.23 7.14
N LEU A 536 -7.35 -3.02 8.20
CA LEU A 536 -6.72 -4.33 8.38
C LEU A 536 -7.40 -5.47 7.59
N ARG A 537 -8.58 -5.25 7.03
CA ARG A 537 -9.36 -6.25 6.28
C ARG A 537 -8.81 -6.51 4.87
N LYS A 538 -7.50 -6.82 4.80
CA LYS A 538 -6.79 -7.02 3.51
C LYS A 538 -7.11 -8.34 2.83
N LYS A 539 -7.57 -9.36 3.57
CA LYS A 539 -8.04 -10.62 2.99
C LYS A 539 -9.33 -10.41 2.21
N GLU A 540 -10.32 -9.75 2.80
CA GLU A 540 -11.59 -9.43 2.13
C GLU A 540 -11.38 -8.49 0.94
N ALA A 541 -10.43 -7.55 1.03
CA ALA A 541 -10.03 -6.73 -0.11
C ALA A 541 -9.41 -7.58 -1.24
N ALA A 542 -8.56 -8.56 -0.91
CA ALA A 542 -7.97 -9.49 -1.87
C ALA A 542 -9.03 -10.37 -2.56
N GLU A 543 -10.06 -10.81 -1.83
CA GLU A 543 -11.20 -11.54 -2.43
C GLU A 543 -11.93 -10.69 -3.47
N ARG A 544 -12.19 -9.40 -3.19
CA ARG A 544 -12.82 -8.51 -4.18
C ARG A 544 -11.94 -8.23 -5.39
N VAL A 545 -10.64 -8.06 -5.16
CA VAL A 545 -9.65 -7.95 -6.25
C VAL A 545 -9.64 -9.22 -7.09
N ALA A 546 -9.66 -10.41 -6.46
CA ALA A 546 -9.71 -11.68 -7.17
C ALA A 546 -10.95 -11.80 -8.06
N LEU A 547 -12.14 -11.38 -7.59
CA LEU A 547 -13.36 -11.36 -8.40
C LEU A 547 -13.22 -10.44 -9.62
N CYS A 548 -12.64 -9.25 -9.47
CA CYS A 548 -12.37 -8.37 -10.60
C CYS A 548 -11.41 -9.00 -11.61
N LEU A 549 -10.33 -9.64 -11.14
CA LEU A 549 -9.38 -10.35 -12.00
C LEU A 549 -10.01 -11.60 -12.65
N ASP A 550 -10.94 -12.28 -11.96
CA ASP A 550 -11.72 -13.38 -12.55
C ASP A 550 -12.47 -12.91 -13.80
N ARG A 551 -13.02 -11.68 -13.76
CA ARG A 551 -13.67 -11.09 -14.92
C ARG A 551 -12.66 -10.69 -16.01
N VAL A 552 -11.69 -9.84 -15.69
CA VAL A 552 -10.87 -9.20 -16.73
C VAL A 552 -9.70 -10.05 -17.22
N ALA A 553 -9.19 -11.00 -16.41
CA ALA A 553 -8.07 -11.86 -16.79
C ALA A 553 -8.50 -13.27 -17.22
N TYR A 554 -9.65 -13.76 -16.75
CA TYR A 554 -10.13 -15.10 -17.09
C TYR A 554 -11.44 -15.09 -17.90
N GLY A 555 -12.09 -13.94 -18.09
CA GLY A 555 -13.34 -13.82 -18.83
C GLY A 555 -14.53 -14.46 -18.13
N GLU A 556 -14.47 -14.62 -16.81
CA GLU A 556 -15.56 -15.14 -15.99
C GLU A 556 -16.57 -14.04 -15.64
N TRP A 557 -17.74 -14.43 -15.14
CA TRP A 557 -18.81 -13.50 -14.75
C TRP A 557 -19.16 -13.64 -13.26
N PRO A 558 -18.26 -13.24 -12.34
CA PRO A 558 -18.55 -13.26 -10.91
C PRO A 558 -19.56 -12.16 -10.54
N ALA A 559 -20.15 -12.28 -9.35
CA ALA A 559 -20.96 -11.21 -8.81
C ALA A 559 -20.05 -10.07 -8.32
N LEU A 560 -19.96 -8.99 -9.08
CA LEU A 560 -19.22 -7.78 -8.76
C LEU A 560 -20.10 -6.76 -8.02
N SER A 561 -19.52 -5.64 -7.64
CA SER A 561 -20.23 -4.52 -7.02
C SER A 561 -21.25 -3.92 -7.99
N PRO A 562 -22.54 -3.74 -7.59
CA PRO A 562 -23.54 -3.11 -8.44
C PRO A 562 -23.13 -1.71 -8.91
N GLN A 563 -23.37 -1.43 -10.19
CA GLN A 563 -23.11 -0.11 -10.79
C GLN A 563 -24.40 0.49 -11.38
N PRO A 564 -24.58 1.82 -11.25
CA PRO A 564 -25.70 2.48 -11.91
C PRO A 564 -25.48 2.49 -13.43
N VAL A 565 -26.50 2.04 -14.18
CA VAL A 565 -26.49 1.96 -15.65
C VAL A 565 -27.58 2.79 -16.31
N GLY A 566 -28.53 3.32 -15.54
CA GLY A 566 -29.62 4.14 -16.06
C GLY A 566 -30.44 4.80 -14.97
N HIS A 567 -31.43 5.55 -15.40
CA HIS A 567 -32.38 6.21 -14.49
C HIS A 567 -33.72 6.44 -15.18
N SER A 568 -34.75 6.71 -14.39
CA SER A 568 -36.00 7.30 -14.85
C SER A 568 -36.51 8.32 -13.85
N VAL A 569 -37.20 9.35 -14.35
CA VAL A 569 -37.87 10.36 -13.53
C VAL A 569 -39.33 10.47 -13.99
N LYS A 570 -40.28 10.22 -13.08
CA LYS A 570 -41.71 10.32 -13.36
C LYS A 570 -42.41 10.86 -12.12
N ASP A 571 -43.17 11.94 -12.27
CA ASP A 571 -43.95 12.58 -11.19
C ASP A 571 -43.12 12.81 -9.91
N ASN A 572 -41.89 13.36 -10.08
CA ASN A 572 -40.87 13.52 -9.04
C ASN A 572 -40.38 12.22 -8.37
N THR A 573 -40.81 11.05 -8.82
CA THR A 573 -40.23 9.78 -8.43
C THR A 573 -38.98 9.55 -9.27
N VAL A 574 -37.84 9.43 -8.63
CA VAL A 574 -36.55 9.07 -9.26
C VAL A 574 -36.32 7.60 -9.04
N ALA A 575 -35.95 6.87 -10.10
CA ALA A 575 -35.44 5.53 -10.03
C ALA A 575 -34.05 5.49 -10.66
N VAL A 576 -33.04 5.02 -9.91
CA VAL A 576 -31.69 4.70 -10.42
C VAL A 576 -31.65 3.21 -10.70
N ILE A 577 -31.30 2.84 -11.94
CA ILE A 577 -31.27 1.47 -12.43
C ILE A 577 -29.84 0.96 -12.35
N PHE A 578 -29.64 -0.21 -11.75
CA PHE A 578 -28.36 -0.88 -11.61
C PHE A 578 -28.24 -2.07 -12.57
N ASP A 579 -27.02 -2.49 -12.84
CA ASP A 579 -26.68 -3.60 -13.73
C ASP A 579 -27.10 -4.99 -13.22
N GLN A 580 -27.57 -5.08 -11.97
CA GLN A 580 -27.94 -6.33 -11.32
C GLN A 580 -28.96 -6.12 -10.19
N PRO A 581 -29.72 -7.16 -9.80
CA PRO A 581 -30.62 -7.09 -8.65
C PRO A 581 -29.88 -6.95 -7.32
N MET A 582 -30.45 -6.15 -6.42
CA MET A 582 -29.91 -5.86 -5.09
C MET A 582 -30.79 -6.48 -3.99
N GLN A 583 -30.33 -6.39 -2.75
CA GLN A 583 -31.11 -6.75 -1.56
C GLN A 583 -32.22 -5.70 -1.38
N GLU A 584 -33.44 -6.18 -1.24
CA GLU A 584 -34.59 -5.30 -1.05
C GLU A 584 -34.58 -4.66 0.35
N GLY A 585 -35.07 -3.44 0.45
CA GLY A 585 -35.20 -2.71 1.70
C GLY A 585 -35.00 -1.21 1.58
N VAL A 586 -35.08 -0.53 2.72
CA VAL A 586 -34.76 0.89 2.84
C VAL A 586 -33.25 1.08 2.82
N VAL A 587 -32.81 2.08 2.07
CA VAL A 587 -31.40 2.42 1.93
C VAL A 587 -31.18 3.90 2.23
N HIS A 588 -29.99 4.20 2.69
CA HIS A 588 -29.53 5.51 3.14
C HIS A 588 -28.35 6.00 2.29
N GLU A 589 -27.84 7.18 2.59
CA GLU A 589 -26.73 7.82 1.88
C GLU A 589 -27.05 8.13 0.40
N VAL A 590 -28.33 8.27 0.06
CA VAL A 590 -28.81 8.73 -1.24
C VAL A 590 -29.11 10.22 -1.14
N GLU A 591 -28.62 11.00 -2.09
CA GLU A 591 -28.78 12.44 -2.13
C GLU A 591 -29.21 12.88 -3.53
N VAL A 592 -30.09 13.90 -3.59
CA VAL A 592 -30.62 14.46 -4.85
C VAL A 592 -30.45 15.98 -4.87
N ALA A 593 -30.19 16.54 -6.05
CA ALA A 593 -30.07 17.98 -6.26
C ALA A 593 -30.71 18.44 -7.57
N GLY A 594 -31.04 19.71 -7.61
CA GLY A 594 -31.37 20.45 -8.84
C GLY A 594 -30.09 20.83 -9.62
N ALA A 595 -30.25 21.75 -10.59
CA ALA A 595 -29.16 22.26 -11.41
C ALA A 595 -28.10 23.05 -10.59
N ASP A 596 -28.46 23.55 -9.44
CA ASP A 596 -27.63 24.29 -8.49
C ASP A 596 -26.64 23.40 -7.71
N LYS A 597 -26.78 22.06 -7.83
CA LYS A 597 -26.02 21.07 -7.06
C LYS A 597 -26.14 21.22 -5.53
N HIS A 598 -27.24 21.82 -5.06
CA HIS A 598 -27.58 21.81 -3.64
C HIS A 598 -28.21 20.47 -3.28
N PHE A 599 -27.38 19.55 -2.78
CA PHE A 599 -27.81 18.19 -2.46
C PHE A 599 -28.58 18.10 -1.15
N VAL A 600 -29.61 17.29 -1.13
CA VAL A 600 -30.39 16.93 0.05
C VAL A 600 -30.50 15.42 0.19
N ASN A 601 -30.45 14.92 1.42
CA ASN A 601 -30.61 13.49 1.72
C ASN A 601 -32.07 13.07 1.44
N VAL A 602 -32.21 11.85 0.92
CA VAL A 602 -33.53 11.21 0.72
C VAL A 602 -33.47 9.78 1.25
N GLU A 603 -34.61 9.34 1.79
CA GLU A 603 -34.82 7.92 2.05
C GLU A 603 -35.22 7.26 0.74
N ALA A 604 -34.56 6.14 0.42
CA ALA A 604 -34.82 5.42 -0.81
C ALA A 604 -35.10 3.94 -0.52
N THR A 605 -35.71 3.25 -1.46
CA THR A 605 -36.02 1.82 -1.37
C THR A 605 -35.48 1.07 -2.57
N VAL A 606 -34.96 -0.14 -2.32
CA VAL A 606 -34.55 -1.07 -3.37
C VAL A 606 -35.71 -1.96 -3.78
N GLN A 607 -35.98 -2.04 -5.08
CA GLN A 607 -36.92 -2.96 -5.71
C GLN A 607 -36.24 -3.63 -6.92
N GLY A 608 -35.84 -4.88 -6.78
CA GLY A 608 -35.10 -5.58 -7.83
C GLY A 608 -33.75 -4.92 -8.14
N ALA A 609 -33.59 -4.39 -9.35
CA ALA A 609 -32.40 -3.68 -9.80
C ALA A 609 -32.52 -2.14 -9.70
N GLU A 610 -33.53 -1.63 -9.02
CA GLU A 610 -33.79 -0.20 -8.94
C GLU A 610 -33.73 0.32 -7.51
N VAL A 611 -33.16 1.52 -7.35
CA VAL A 611 -33.25 2.35 -6.14
C VAL A 611 -34.22 3.50 -6.42
N ARG A 612 -35.32 3.52 -5.68
CA ARG A 612 -36.44 4.46 -5.90
C ARG A 612 -36.64 5.36 -4.70
N PHE A 613 -36.93 6.64 -4.98
CA PHE A 613 -37.28 7.62 -3.97
C PHE A 613 -38.16 8.73 -4.54
N GLN A 614 -38.93 9.38 -3.68
CA GLN A 614 -39.65 10.60 -4.01
C GLN A 614 -38.71 11.79 -3.82
N SER A 615 -38.46 12.54 -4.89
CA SER A 615 -37.61 13.72 -4.82
C SER A 615 -38.31 14.90 -4.14
N PRO A 616 -37.69 15.53 -3.13
CA PRO A 616 -38.21 16.80 -2.59
C PRO A 616 -37.91 17.99 -3.52
N ILE A 617 -37.09 17.77 -4.56
CA ILE A 617 -36.69 18.77 -5.57
C ILE A 617 -37.64 18.62 -6.75
N ALA A 618 -38.30 19.72 -7.14
CA ALA A 618 -39.29 19.71 -8.23
C ALA A 618 -38.70 19.35 -9.60
N GLN A 619 -37.40 19.65 -9.83
CA GLN A 619 -36.65 19.30 -11.04
C GLN A 619 -35.34 18.68 -10.63
N PRO A 620 -35.31 17.38 -10.31
CA PRO A 620 -34.06 16.69 -9.93
C PRO A 620 -33.16 16.56 -11.16
N VAL A 621 -31.90 16.96 -11.02
CA VAL A 621 -30.88 16.94 -12.09
C VAL A 621 -29.74 16.02 -11.75
N TYR A 622 -29.43 15.83 -10.46
CA TYR A 622 -28.36 14.99 -10.01
C TYR A 622 -28.82 14.07 -8.89
N VAL A 623 -28.30 12.85 -8.89
CA VAL A 623 -28.41 11.90 -7.79
C VAL A 623 -27.02 11.37 -7.48
N ARG A 624 -26.73 11.17 -6.20
CA ARG A 624 -25.47 10.56 -5.76
C ARG A 624 -25.71 9.63 -4.57
N TYR A 625 -24.80 8.67 -4.41
CA TYR A 625 -24.84 7.68 -3.35
C TYR A 625 -23.48 7.57 -2.67
N ALA A 626 -23.47 7.46 -1.33
CA ALA A 626 -22.29 7.29 -0.49
C ALA A 626 -21.19 8.35 -0.76
N TRP A 627 -21.60 9.61 -0.95
CA TRP A 627 -20.74 10.72 -1.39
C TRP A 627 -20.12 11.46 -0.21
N LYS A 628 -19.36 10.72 0.64
CA LYS A 628 -18.72 11.23 1.86
C LYS A 628 -17.33 10.62 2.00
N ASP A 629 -16.50 11.15 2.90
CA ASP A 629 -15.18 10.59 3.19
C ASP A 629 -15.32 9.18 3.79
N SER A 630 -16.17 9.02 4.81
CA SER A 630 -16.49 7.74 5.43
C SER A 630 -18.00 7.47 5.43
N PRO A 631 -18.59 7.10 4.29
CA PRO A 631 -20.01 6.77 4.22
C PRO A 631 -20.28 5.38 4.81
N ARG A 632 -21.57 5.14 5.13
CA ARG A 632 -22.08 3.81 5.49
C ARG A 632 -22.74 3.20 4.25
N ALA A 633 -22.12 2.18 3.68
CA ALA A 633 -22.72 1.45 2.57
C ALA A 633 -24.05 0.82 3.02
N SER A 634 -25.10 1.02 2.23
CA SER A 634 -26.44 0.52 2.51
C SER A 634 -27.07 -0.25 1.34
N ILE A 635 -26.49 -0.15 0.15
CA ILE A 635 -26.96 -0.86 -1.05
C ILE A 635 -26.00 -2.04 -1.29
N TYR A 636 -26.55 -3.26 -1.33
CA TYR A 636 -25.78 -4.48 -1.55
C TYR A 636 -26.50 -5.38 -2.57
N ASN A 637 -25.74 -6.13 -3.36
CA ASN A 637 -26.33 -7.22 -4.13
C ASN A 637 -26.62 -8.45 -3.24
N LYS A 638 -27.31 -9.44 -3.81
CA LYS A 638 -27.67 -10.69 -3.09
C LYS A 638 -26.47 -11.53 -2.65
N LYS A 639 -25.24 -11.21 -3.11
CA LYS A 639 -23.99 -11.86 -2.71
C LYS A 639 -23.21 -11.04 -1.66
N GLY A 640 -23.78 -9.93 -1.17
CA GLY A 640 -23.14 -9.07 -0.17
C GLY A 640 -22.07 -8.14 -0.72
N MET A 641 -22.03 -7.91 -2.04
CA MET A 641 -21.15 -6.90 -2.62
C MET A 641 -21.83 -5.53 -2.53
N PRO A 642 -21.15 -4.49 -1.98
CA PRO A 642 -21.72 -3.16 -1.89
C PRO A 642 -21.80 -2.51 -3.27
N ALA A 643 -22.82 -1.67 -3.50
CA ALA A 643 -22.87 -0.82 -4.68
C ALA A 643 -21.72 0.20 -4.66
N MET A 644 -21.19 0.50 -5.84
CA MET A 644 -20.18 1.54 -5.98
C MET A 644 -20.74 2.92 -5.66
N PRO A 645 -20.02 3.78 -4.92
CA PRO A 645 -20.37 5.20 -4.78
C PRO A 645 -20.40 5.87 -6.15
N PHE A 646 -21.34 6.79 -6.37
CA PHE A 646 -21.47 7.48 -7.65
C PHE A 646 -22.10 8.87 -7.51
N GLU A 647 -21.84 9.75 -8.48
CA GLU A 647 -22.67 10.91 -8.84
C GLU A 647 -23.17 10.69 -10.26
N TYR A 648 -24.50 10.74 -10.44
CA TYR A 648 -25.15 10.48 -11.72
C TYR A 648 -26.00 11.69 -12.13
N LYS A 649 -25.82 12.16 -13.36
CA LYS A 649 -26.66 13.21 -13.91
C LYS A 649 -27.92 12.60 -14.50
N LEU A 650 -29.07 13.01 -13.97
CA LEU A 650 -30.38 12.67 -14.50
C LEU A 650 -30.58 13.45 -15.80
N GLY A 651 -30.78 12.74 -16.90
CA GLY A 651 -31.11 13.35 -18.18
C GLY A 651 -32.62 13.62 -18.29
N ASN A 652 -33.03 14.52 -19.19
CA ASN A 652 -34.43 14.70 -19.58
C ASN A 652 -34.88 13.53 -20.44
#